data_8cdae2dffc0b4112173a0b5d334af3b9
#
_entry.id   8cdae2dffc0b4112173a0b5d334af3b9
#
_cell.length_a   1.000
_cell.length_b   1.000
_cell.length_c   1.000
_cell.angle_alpha   90.00
_cell.angle_beta   90.00
_cell.angle_gamma   90.00
#
_symmetry.space_group_name_H-M   'P 1'
#
loop_
_entity.id
_entity.type
_entity.pdbx_description
1 polymer ?
#
loop_
_entity_poly.entity_id
_entity_poly.type
_entity_poly.pdbx_seq_one_letter_code
_entity_poly.pdbx_strand_id
1 'polypeptide(L)'
;MSRPLNSTARGTLRRSIPAALVCAYVLLLFPPWQFAVPGTGLDASWVEVIGHGARHGWQWGRDVVFTYGPLGYLLPNPYLEGGVALALVLNTCLALVFAQGVVAVLPRHPLFAAIALFVLILFPAAMMGRAAYTVLGLLVTLLHFRQPGDPARFSSLTMAAAAGLFALVYVSSGVLGLAVFLILDLSRLAHRRRPIFVLVFVAAFVLGYLIAGQHLGNLATFLRGSLELISGYSGAMSAVGNRLELAAFVPVSAAALGTIVWCERASFRQRERRLDGLLLLAALGFYSFVAFKSGFVRHDLHSVNAWQALAILLAGYAAVRWHAPGSSRVRWFLGAFSFAACTVSVFAAEQGVQASSVARYASRVLVRQPALALRDVAAAAINPVAWNDAALERRLRGLAAIRAATPLPAVDGSVDVIPNIQSAVLAHGLTYHPRPVFQDYAAYTPWLTDLNRAHYRSPEAAQYVFFSPSTMDNRYPLMDEATTANELLTLYDPLAIEHDLLVLKRRDKPLQARLTNATESTAMFGQWVSMESVTAPMMLSVTLSPNVLGHLAAFLFRPPILHLTVRLANGNEQEYRLVEGIARSGFLLSPLIETPLEFAATATDTWAVVEGLRVVAFRIDTLSESGRRFYVNQIKYTSALLQLDADAARARVADRLRVEFRRQQVTHTMAALSSRKRPFVIARGTELFAHAPVRLDLPVQSAARVSARFALQAGAWSQDAATATDGVCFRIFEVTQNGTRRRLFERCLDPVTHSEDRPEQTAEIGAGLSTPGTLVFETDCRANCNSDWSYWKDIDVEP
;
A
#
# COMPACT_ATOMS: atom_id res chain seq x y z
N MET A 1 7.79 68.90 -4.26
CA MET A 1 9.05 68.39 -3.65
C MET A 1 8.82 66.95 -3.16
N SER A 2 9.11 65.98 -4.01
CA SER A 2 9.05 64.56 -3.68
C SER A 2 10.43 64.12 -3.19
N ARG A 3 10.59 63.79 -1.91
CA ARG A 3 11.82 63.24 -1.36
C ARG A 3 12.13 61.91 -2.07
N PRO A 4 13.34 61.70 -2.61
CA PRO A 4 13.74 60.39 -3.11
C PRO A 4 13.84 59.38 -1.97
N LEU A 5 13.12 58.29 -2.08
CA LEU A 5 13.20 57.15 -1.17
C LEU A 5 14.67 56.69 -1.06
N ASN A 6 15.20 56.63 0.16
CA ASN A 6 16.59 56.21 0.46
C ASN A 6 16.93 54.90 -0.26
N SER A 7 18.15 54.81 -0.75
CA SER A 7 18.69 53.67 -1.50
C SER A 7 18.60 52.35 -0.70
N THR A 8 18.64 52.41 0.62
CA THR A 8 18.40 51.27 1.53
C THR A 8 16.94 50.82 1.50
N ALA A 9 15.96 51.72 1.45
CA ALA A 9 14.53 51.38 1.37
C ALA A 9 14.15 50.73 0.05
N ARG A 10 14.75 51.22 -1.09
CA ARG A 10 14.57 50.59 -2.41
C ARG A 10 15.24 49.20 -2.49
N GLY A 11 16.36 48.99 -1.81
CA GLY A 11 17.03 47.68 -1.71
C GLY A 11 16.25 46.62 -0.90
N THR A 12 15.61 47.06 0.20
CA THR A 12 14.73 46.21 1.02
C THR A 12 13.43 45.91 0.28
N LEU A 13 12.79 46.86 -0.35
CA LEU A 13 11.55 46.66 -1.10
C LEU A 13 11.74 45.70 -2.31
N ARG A 14 12.88 45.80 -3.02
CA ARG A 14 13.24 44.86 -4.10
C ARG A 14 13.44 43.40 -3.66
N ARG A 15 13.72 43.17 -2.38
CA ARG A 15 13.89 41.80 -1.83
C ARG A 15 12.62 41.24 -1.20
N SER A 16 11.77 42.10 -0.63
CA SER A 16 10.55 41.68 0.06
C SER A 16 9.45 41.19 -0.92
N ILE A 17 9.35 41.81 -2.09
CA ILE A 17 8.32 41.44 -3.09
C ILE A 17 8.49 39.98 -3.59
N PRO A 18 9.68 39.53 -4.06
CA PRO A 18 9.85 38.14 -4.50
C PRO A 18 9.61 37.14 -3.38
N ALA A 19 10.02 37.45 -2.15
CA ALA A 19 9.78 36.57 -1.00
C ALA A 19 8.29 36.48 -0.66
N ALA A 20 7.56 37.59 -0.70
CA ALA A 20 6.12 37.62 -0.48
C ALA A 20 5.38 36.80 -1.56
N LEU A 21 5.77 36.92 -2.82
CA LEU A 21 5.17 36.15 -3.92
C LEU A 21 5.42 34.64 -3.77
N VAL A 22 6.64 34.24 -3.35
CA VAL A 22 6.95 32.83 -3.07
C VAL A 22 6.08 32.31 -1.92
N CYS A 23 5.97 33.06 -0.82
CA CYS A 23 5.12 32.69 0.31
C CYS A 23 3.65 32.59 -0.10
N ALA A 24 3.12 33.56 -0.82
CA ALA A 24 1.74 33.54 -1.33
C ALA A 24 1.48 32.32 -2.22
N TYR A 25 2.42 32.02 -3.12
CA TYR A 25 2.29 30.87 -4.02
C TYR A 25 2.34 29.54 -3.28
N VAL A 26 3.24 29.38 -2.33
CA VAL A 26 3.32 28.19 -1.46
C VAL A 26 2.03 28.04 -0.65
N LEU A 27 1.47 29.13 -0.14
CA LEU A 27 0.20 29.11 0.58
C LEU A 27 -1.01 28.74 -0.29
N LEU A 28 -0.93 28.94 -1.60
CA LEU A 28 -1.96 28.44 -2.52
C LEU A 28 -1.78 26.96 -2.88
N LEU A 29 -0.54 26.45 -2.89
CA LEU A 29 -0.27 25.10 -3.37
C LEU A 29 -0.32 24.03 -2.26
N PHE A 30 0.17 24.35 -1.06
CA PHE A 30 0.43 23.35 -0.05
C PHE A 30 -0.65 23.20 1.03
N PRO A 31 -1.25 24.26 1.61
CA PRO A 31 -2.35 24.07 2.55
C PRO A 31 -3.55 23.39 1.88
N PRO A 32 -4.30 22.61 2.64
CA PRO A 32 -5.40 21.82 2.10
C PRO A 32 -6.68 22.64 1.98
N TRP A 33 -6.74 23.55 1.04
CA TRP A 33 -7.96 24.29 0.73
C TRP A 33 -9.09 23.39 0.21
N GLN A 34 -8.71 22.20 -0.29
CA GLN A 34 -9.64 21.14 -0.65
C GLN A 34 -9.32 19.88 0.17
N PHE A 35 -10.35 19.28 0.74
CA PHE A 35 -10.23 18.02 1.48
C PHE A 35 -10.27 16.82 0.54
N ALA A 36 -9.60 15.73 0.93
CA ALA A 36 -9.73 14.47 0.23
C ALA A 36 -11.18 13.98 0.31
N VAL A 37 -11.72 13.57 -0.84
CA VAL A 37 -13.04 12.97 -0.92
C VAL A 37 -12.91 11.49 -0.54
N PRO A 38 -13.77 10.97 0.35
CA PRO A 38 -13.79 9.54 0.66
C PRO A 38 -13.96 8.70 -0.59
N GLY A 39 -13.26 7.56 -0.66
CA GLY A 39 -13.30 6.64 -1.78
C GLY A 39 -13.15 5.19 -1.34
N THR A 40 -13.27 4.26 -2.28
CA THR A 40 -12.99 2.84 -2.10
C THR A 40 -11.52 2.53 -2.36
N GLY A 41 -11.08 1.37 -1.92
CA GLY A 41 -9.73 0.87 -2.14
C GLY A 41 -8.79 1.14 -0.97
N LEU A 42 -7.57 0.62 -1.11
CA LEU A 42 -6.59 0.55 -0.04
C LEU A 42 -6.20 1.92 0.51
N ASP A 43 -5.78 2.84 -0.37
CA ASP A 43 -5.30 4.16 0.07
C ASP A 43 -6.43 5.02 0.66
N ALA A 44 -7.60 4.99 0.06
CA ALA A 44 -8.76 5.70 0.57
C ALA A 44 -9.20 5.18 1.95
N SER A 45 -9.07 3.86 2.18
CA SER A 45 -9.42 3.23 3.45
C SER A 45 -8.52 3.69 4.58
N TRP A 46 -7.19 3.63 4.43
CA TRP A 46 -6.32 4.09 5.52
C TRP A 46 -6.43 5.61 5.77
N VAL A 47 -6.69 6.42 4.74
CA VAL A 47 -6.95 7.87 4.90
C VAL A 47 -8.14 8.11 5.83
N GLU A 48 -9.24 7.39 5.62
CA GLU A 48 -10.42 7.50 6.48
C GLU A 48 -10.14 7.00 7.91
N VAL A 49 -9.38 5.89 8.06
CA VAL A 49 -9.06 5.33 9.39
C VAL A 49 -8.20 6.26 10.22
N ILE A 50 -7.12 6.86 9.67
CA ILE A 50 -6.29 7.79 10.44
C ILE A 50 -7.07 9.07 10.84
N GLY A 51 -7.96 9.54 9.96
CA GLY A 51 -8.86 10.65 10.28
C GLY A 51 -9.87 10.27 11.38
N HIS A 52 -10.44 9.07 11.31
CA HIS A 52 -11.33 8.52 12.33
C HIS A 52 -10.62 8.39 13.68
N GLY A 53 -9.44 7.75 13.71
CA GLY A 53 -8.65 7.58 14.92
C GLY A 53 -8.26 8.88 15.58
N ALA A 54 -7.87 9.91 14.79
CA ALA A 54 -7.56 11.22 15.31
C ALA A 54 -8.77 11.89 16.00
N ARG A 55 -9.99 11.74 15.44
CA ARG A 55 -11.23 12.26 16.05
C ARG A 55 -11.63 11.53 17.32
N HIS A 56 -11.36 10.22 17.40
CA HIS A 56 -11.77 9.39 18.55
C HIS A 56 -10.67 9.28 19.62
N GLY A 57 -9.57 10.03 19.48
CA GLY A 57 -8.48 10.05 20.47
C GLY A 57 -7.71 8.74 20.57
N TRP A 58 -7.66 7.95 19.47
CA TRP A 58 -6.88 6.71 19.48
C TRP A 58 -5.42 6.98 19.77
N GLN A 59 -4.81 6.05 20.49
CA GLN A 59 -3.42 6.14 20.92
C GLN A 59 -2.51 5.39 19.97
N TRP A 60 -1.63 6.11 19.28
CA TRP A 60 -0.65 5.49 18.38
C TRP A 60 0.35 4.64 19.17
N GLY A 61 0.62 3.45 18.67
CA GLY A 61 1.42 2.42 19.34
C GLY A 61 0.62 1.43 20.18
N ARG A 62 -0.63 1.77 20.55
CA ARG A 62 -1.58 0.89 21.26
C ARG A 62 -2.78 0.54 20.37
N ASP A 63 -3.54 1.55 19.96
CA ASP A 63 -4.79 1.36 19.19
C ASP A 63 -4.52 1.37 17.69
N VAL A 64 -3.44 2.03 17.27
CA VAL A 64 -3.02 2.13 15.87
C VAL A 64 -1.49 2.03 15.76
N VAL A 65 -1.05 1.16 14.84
CA VAL A 65 0.36 1.09 14.39
C VAL A 65 0.36 1.16 12.87
N PHE A 66 0.83 2.31 12.35
CA PHE A 66 0.83 2.58 10.91
C PHE A 66 1.98 3.51 10.51
N THR A 67 2.29 3.56 9.21
CA THR A 67 3.35 4.41 8.62
C THR A 67 3.14 5.91 8.83
N TYR A 68 1.88 6.31 9.02
CA TYR A 68 1.50 7.68 9.36
C TYR A 68 1.26 7.78 10.86
N GLY A 69 1.85 8.80 11.47
CA GLY A 69 1.73 9.06 12.91
C GLY A 69 0.42 9.74 13.31
N PRO A 70 0.31 10.20 14.56
CA PRO A 70 -0.93 10.80 15.09
C PRO A 70 -1.35 12.10 14.39
N LEU A 71 -0.45 12.79 13.72
CA LEU A 71 -0.74 13.93 12.82
C LEU A 71 -0.79 13.50 11.35
N GLY A 72 -0.80 12.21 11.06
CA GLY A 72 -0.76 11.65 9.71
C GLY A 72 -1.85 12.14 8.78
N TYR A 73 -3.03 12.44 9.31
CA TYR A 73 -4.15 13.01 8.56
C TYR A 73 -3.84 14.36 7.88
N LEU A 74 -2.81 15.10 8.32
CA LEU A 74 -2.41 16.36 7.69
C LEU A 74 -1.88 16.18 6.27
N LEU A 75 -1.38 15.00 5.90
CA LEU A 75 -0.83 14.75 4.57
C LEU A 75 -1.93 14.52 3.53
N PRO A 76 -2.82 13.50 3.65
CA PRO A 76 -3.93 13.27 2.74
C PRO A 76 -5.09 14.25 2.95
N ASN A 77 -5.21 14.81 4.15
CA ASN A 77 -6.21 15.78 4.57
C ASN A 77 -7.66 15.36 4.31
N PRO A 78 -8.16 14.30 4.98
CA PRO A 78 -9.59 14.03 5.01
C PRO A 78 -10.33 15.19 5.70
N TYR A 79 -11.60 15.40 5.36
CA TYR A 79 -12.42 16.33 6.13
C TYR A 79 -12.65 15.79 7.54
N LEU A 80 -12.21 16.55 8.54
CA LEU A 80 -12.38 16.23 9.96
C LEU A 80 -13.39 17.21 10.58
N GLU A 81 -14.56 16.72 10.91
CA GLU A 81 -15.55 17.52 11.64
C GLU A 81 -14.96 17.99 12.98
N GLY A 82 -15.05 19.30 13.25
CA GLY A 82 -14.41 19.92 14.41
C GLY A 82 -12.88 20.09 14.33
N GLY A 83 -12.18 19.42 13.39
CA GLY A 83 -10.73 19.46 13.23
C GLY A 83 -10.21 20.33 12.08
N VAL A 84 -11.09 20.89 11.25
CA VAL A 84 -10.75 21.64 10.04
C VAL A 84 -9.82 22.82 10.32
N ALA A 85 -10.15 23.64 11.34
CA ALA A 85 -9.37 24.83 11.69
C ALA A 85 -7.94 24.46 12.12
N LEU A 86 -7.79 23.44 12.98
CA LEU A 86 -6.48 22.96 13.43
C LEU A 86 -5.64 22.42 12.26
N ALA A 87 -6.23 21.61 11.38
CA ALA A 87 -5.56 21.08 10.21
C ALA A 87 -5.07 22.21 9.26
N LEU A 88 -5.90 23.22 9.02
CA LEU A 88 -5.52 24.39 8.23
C LEU A 88 -4.39 25.19 8.86
N VAL A 89 -4.47 25.46 10.17
CA VAL A 89 -3.42 26.20 10.91
C VAL A 89 -2.10 25.47 10.83
N LEU A 90 -2.05 24.18 11.17
CA LEU A 90 -0.83 23.38 11.16
C LEU A 90 -0.22 23.29 9.75
N ASN A 91 -1.04 23.00 8.71
CA ASN A 91 -0.54 22.98 7.34
C ASN A 91 -0.06 24.35 6.85
N THR A 92 -0.73 25.43 7.26
CA THR A 92 -0.32 26.79 6.91
C THR A 92 1.02 27.14 7.57
N CYS A 93 1.21 26.79 8.84
CA CYS A 93 2.48 26.97 9.55
C CYS A 93 3.61 26.19 8.87
N LEU A 94 3.38 24.92 8.54
CA LEU A 94 4.37 24.10 7.81
C LEU A 94 4.69 24.69 6.43
N ALA A 95 3.70 25.17 5.68
CA ALA A 95 3.87 25.80 4.38
C ALA A 95 4.70 27.11 4.49
N LEU A 96 4.42 27.95 5.49
CA LEU A 96 5.17 29.19 5.73
C LEU A 96 6.64 28.89 6.09
N VAL A 97 6.88 27.90 6.96
CA VAL A 97 8.25 27.50 7.33
C VAL A 97 8.98 26.92 6.12
N PHE A 98 8.30 26.12 5.29
CA PHE A 98 8.87 25.61 4.05
C PHE A 98 9.19 26.74 3.06
N ALA A 99 8.27 27.70 2.84
CA ALA A 99 8.50 28.88 2.00
C ALA A 99 9.68 29.71 2.49
N GLN A 100 9.77 29.95 3.82
CA GLN A 100 10.89 30.65 4.46
C GLN A 100 12.22 29.93 4.16
N GLY A 101 12.25 28.59 4.25
CA GLY A 101 13.44 27.81 3.95
C GLY A 101 13.86 27.92 2.48
N VAL A 102 12.90 27.82 1.56
CA VAL A 102 13.16 28.00 0.13
C VAL A 102 13.68 29.40 -0.17
N VAL A 103 13.04 30.45 0.33
CA VAL A 103 13.48 31.85 0.17
C VAL A 103 14.91 32.04 0.67
N ALA A 104 15.27 31.40 1.80
CA ALA A 104 16.59 31.54 2.41
C ALA A 104 17.72 30.92 1.54
N VAL A 105 17.40 29.91 0.73
CA VAL A 105 18.38 29.26 -0.19
C VAL A 105 18.40 29.87 -1.58
N LEU A 106 17.41 30.69 -1.99
CA LEU A 106 17.33 31.21 -3.36
C LEU A 106 18.54 32.05 -3.75
N PRO A 107 19.07 31.85 -4.98
CA PRO A 107 20.13 32.67 -5.53
C PRO A 107 19.62 34.06 -5.94
N ARG A 108 20.53 35.04 -6.01
CA ARG A 108 20.17 36.42 -6.44
C ARG A 108 19.94 36.55 -7.94
N HIS A 109 20.46 35.64 -8.75
CA HIS A 109 20.33 35.69 -10.21
C HIS A 109 18.93 35.23 -10.64
N PRO A 110 18.15 35.99 -11.43
CA PRO A 110 16.75 35.74 -11.70
C PRO A 110 16.48 34.39 -12.38
N LEU A 111 17.29 34.04 -13.39
CA LEU A 111 17.11 32.74 -14.08
C LEU A 111 17.33 31.54 -13.15
N PHE A 112 18.36 31.58 -12.30
CA PHE A 112 18.64 30.51 -11.37
C PHE A 112 17.65 30.48 -10.19
N ALA A 113 17.13 31.65 -9.79
CA ALA A 113 16.01 31.70 -8.84
C ALA A 113 14.76 31.04 -9.43
N ALA A 114 14.46 31.28 -10.70
CA ALA A 114 13.33 30.65 -11.40
C ALA A 114 13.51 29.12 -11.49
N ILE A 115 14.70 28.64 -11.87
CA ILE A 115 15.01 27.20 -11.90
C ILE A 115 14.89 26.58 -10.51
N ALA A 116 15.46 27.26 -9.48
CA ALA A 116 15.39 26.77 -8.11
C ALA A 116 13.92 26.75 -7.60
N LEU A 117 13.11 27.75 -7.90
CA LEU A 117 11.69 27.76 -7.56
C LEU A 117 10.92 26.64 -8.25
N PHE A 118 11.21 26.39 -9.52
CA PHE A 118 10.62 25.27 -10.24
C PHE A 118 10.92 23.94 -9.56
N VAL A 119 12.20 23.66 -9.28
CA VAL A 119 12.63 22.39 -8.70
C VAL A 119 12.23 22.24 -7.23
N LEU A 120 12.24 23.32 -6.44
CA LEU A 120 11.99 23.26 -4.98
C LEU A 120 10.50 23.42 -4.61
N ILE A 121 9.69 24.00 -5.47
CA ILE A 121 8.26 24.25 -5.16
C ILE A 121 7.34 23.61 -6.19
N LEU A 122 7.44 24.03 -7.46
CA LEU A 122 6.45 23.63 -8.47
C LEU A 122 6.45 22.13 -8.72
N PHE A 123 7.64 21.57 -8.89
CA PHE A 123 7.77 20.16 -9.18
C PHE A 123 7.40 19.26 -7.99
N PRO A 124 7.90 19.51 -6.74
CA PRO A 124 7.41 18.78 -5.57
C PRO A 124 5.90 18.94 -5.32
N ALA A 125 5.34 20.13 -5.51
CA ALA A 125 3.89 20.33 -5.35
C ALA A 125 3.08 19.47 -6.33
N ALA A 126 3.60 19.27 -7.56
CA ALA A 126 2.94 18.42 -8.56
C ALA A 126 2.96 16.94 -8.21
N MET A 127 4.08 16.45 -7.71
CA MET A 127 4.39 15.04 -7.61
C MET A 127 4.32 14.49 -6.18
N MET A 128 4.81 15.26 -5.21
CA MET A 128 4.90 14.85 -3.79
C MET A 128 3.82 15.51 -2.92
N GLY A 129 3.20 16.60 -3.39
CA GLY A 129 2.32 17.39 -2.57
C GLY A 129 3.00 17.81 -1.25
N ARG A 130 2.32 17.63 -0.12
CA ARG A 130 2.83 18.00 1.21
C ARG A 130 3.98 17.11 1.72
N ALA A 131 4.24 15.96 1.09
CA ALA A 131 5.44 15.17 1.39
C ALA A 131 6.75 15.94 1.07
N ALA A 132 6.68 17.03 0.30
CA ALA A 132 7.81 17.95 0.09
C ALA A 132 8.39 18.51 1.40
N TYR A 133 7.65 18.52 2.52
CA TYR A 133 8.19 18.95 3.81
C TYR A 133 9.31 18.06 4.35
N THR A 134 9.50 16.86 3.81
CA THR A 134 10.66 16.00 4.11
C THR A 134 12.00 16.66 3.75
N VAL A 135 12.03 17.67 2.87
CA VAL A 135 13.23 18.39 2.49
C VAL A 135 13.69 19.45 3.50
N LEU A 136 12.90 19.73 4.56
CA LEU A 136 13.26 20.75 5.57
C LEU A 136 14.64 20.50 6.18
N GLY A 137 14.98 19.24 6.51
CA GLY A 137 16.31 18.87 7.01
C GLY A 137 17.42 19.18 6.02
N LEU A 138 17.19 18.94 4.71
CA LEU A 138 18.14 19.28 3.65
C LEU A 138 18.35 20.80 3.56
N LEU A 139 17.27 21.60 3.62
CA LEU A 139 17.38 23.06 3.56
C LEU A 139 18.18 23.61 4.75
N VAL A 140 17.93 23.10 5.95
CA VAL A 140 18.73 23.47 7.16
C VAL A 140 20.20 23.10 6.95
N THR A 141 20.47 21.89 6.42
CA THR A 141 21.84 21.43 6.13
C THR A 141 22.58 22.40 5.20
N LEU A 142 21.96 22.72 4.08
CA LEU A 142 22.54 23.61 3.09
C LEU A 142 22.80 25.02 3.64
N LEU A 143 21.89 25.55 4.48
CA LEU A 143 22.05 26.84 5.14
C LEU A 143 23.15 26.82 6.19
N HIS A 144 23.22 25.76 7.02
CA HIS A 144 24.23 25.61 8.06
C HIS A 144 25.65 25.58 7.48
N PHE A 145 25.88 24.73 6.46
CA PHE A 145 27.21 24.59 5.85
C PHE A 145 27.56 25.70 4.83
N ARG A 146 26.64 26.64 4.57
CA ARG A 146 26.96 27.86 3.82
C ARG A 146 27.96 28.74 4.60
N GLN A 147 27.77 28.85 5.91
CA GLN A 147 28.64 29.61 6.82
C GLN A 147 28.80 28.81 8.12
N PRO A 148 29.69 27.80 8.13
CA PRO A 148 29.94 26.99 9.30
C PRO A 148 30.41 27.87 10.50
N GLY A 149 29.92 27.54 11.67
CA GLY A 149 30.25 28.29 12.90
C GLY A 149 29.35 29.49 13.20
N ASP A 150 28.52 29.94 12.27
CA ASP A 150 27.51 30.96 12.59
C ASP A 150 26.48 30.45 13.61
N PRO A 151 25.93 31.34 14.45
CA PRO A 151 24.83 30.97 15.35
C PRO A 151 23.64 30.47 14.52
N ALA A 152 22.91 29.48 15.04
CA ALA A 152 21.71 28.98 14.38
C ALA A 152 20.70 30.13 14.20
N ARG A 153 20.31 30.38 12.96
CA ARG A 153 19.35 31.42 12.62
C ARG A 153 17.94 30.99 13.06
N PHE A 154 17.10 31.95 13.35
CA PHE A 154 15.69 31.68 13.71
C PHE A 154 15.01 30.81 12.62
N SER A 155 15.24 31.09 11.33
CA SER A 155 14.72 30.28 10.22
C SER A 155 15.17 28.81 10.24
N SER A 156 16.41 28.53 10.65
CA SER A 156 16.89 27.14 10.75
C SER A 156 16.27 26.41 11.95
N LEU A 157 16.01 27.11 13.04
CA LEU A 157 15.36 26.53 14.22
C LEU A 157 13.86 26.26 13.96
N THR A 158 13.16 27.18 13.28
CA THR A 158 11.75 26.92 12.89
C THR A 158 11.63 25.76 11.94
N MET A 159 12.56 25.58 10.98
CA MET A 159 12.58 24.39 10.10
C MET A 159 12.90 23.12 10.89
N ALA A 160 13.79 23.15 11.87
CA ALA A 160 14.06 21.98 12.72
C ALA A 160 12.82 21.59 13.56
N ALA A 161 12.11 22.58 14.11
CA ALA A 161 10.85 22.37 14.83
C ALA A 161 9.76 21.79 13.90
N ALA A 162 9.60 22.37 12.71
CA ALA A 162 8.65 21.88 11.71
C ALA A 162 8.97 20.44 11.26
N ALA A 163 10.25 20.08 11.11
CA ALA A 163 10.65 18.71 10.81
C ALA A 163 10.32 17.74 11.96
N GLY A 164 10.42 18.19 13.24
CA GLY A 164 9.99 17.43 14.41
C GLY A 164 8.49 17.17 14.42
N LEU A 165 7.69 18.19 14.11
CA LEU A 165 6.23 18.03 13.93
C LEU A 165 5.89 17.11 12.74
N PHE A 166 6.60 17.25 11.62
CA PHE A 166 6.36 16.43 10.43
C PHE A 166 6.75 14.95 10.63
N ALA A 167 7.63 14.64 11.57
CA ALA A 167 7.91 13.27 11.99
C ALA A 167 6.68 12.56 12.61
N LEU A 168 5.71 13.32 13.16
CA LEU A 168 4.42 12.81 13.62
C LEU A 168 3.39 12.68 12.48
N VAL A 169 3.65 13.28 11.34
CA VAL A 169 2.85 13.10 10.12
C VAL A 169 3.31 11.85 9.37
N TYR A 170 4.60 11.77 9.09
CA TYR A 170 5.21 10.70 8.32
C TYR A 170 6.45 10.16 9.06
N VAL A 171 6.29 9.00 9.68
CA VAL A 171 7.23 8.47 10.68
C VAL A 171 8.65 8.31 10.14
N SER A 172 8.82 7.84 8.91
CA SER A 172 10.16 7.66 8.31
C SER A 172 10.92 8.99 8.14
N SER A 173 10.22 10.13 8.03
CA SER A 173 10.86 11.45 8.00
C SER A 173 11.53 11.81 9.32
N GLY A 174 11.06 11.22 10.41
CA GLY A 174 11.65 11.40 11.75
C GLY A 174 13.06 10.85 11.83
N VAL A 175 13.29 9.65 11.26
CA VAL A 175 14.64 9.03 11.24
C VAL A 175 15.60 9.88 10.41
N LEU A 176 15.15 10.34 9.23
CA LEU A 176 15.95 11.23 8.36
C LEU A 176 16.29 12.54 9.10
N GLY A 177 15.29 13.19 9.70
CA GLY A 177 15.47 14.45 10.42
C GLY A 177 16.43 14.32 11.59
N LEU A 178 16.23 13.31 12.44
CA LEU A 178 17.08 13.08 13.61
C LEU A 178 18.54 12.86 13.20
N ALA A 179 18.82 12.01 12.21
CA ALA A 179 20.17 11.73 11.73
C ALA A 179 20.85 12.99 11.18
N VAL A 180 20.14 13.76 10.35
CA VAL A 180 20.65 15.00 9.78
C VAL A 180 20.95 16.01 10.90
N PHE A 181 20.05 16.24 11.85
CA PHE A 181 20.26 17.21 12.93
C PHE A 181 21.35 16.79 13.91
N LEU A 182 21.57 15.48 14.12
CA LEU A 182 22.75 14.99 14.84
C LEU A 182 24.05 15.37 14.13
N ILE A 183 24.13 15.23 12.81
CA ILE A 183 25.30 15.66 12.01
C ILE A 183 25.53 17.17 12.13
N LEU A 184 24.46 17.97 12.07
CA LEU A 184 24.57 19.42 12.22
C LEU A 184 25.03 19.82 13.63
N ASP A 185 24.54 19.18 14.66
CA ASP A 185 24.96 19.44 16.04
C ASP A 185 26.41 18.96 16.29
N LEU A 186 26.90 17.93 15.63
CA LEU A 186 28.32 17.55 15.64
C LEU A 186 29.21 18.65 15.03
N SER A 187 28.80 19.28 13.91
CA SER A 187 29.48 20.44 13.35
C SER A 187 29.49 21.62 14.33
N ARG A 188 28.35 21.90 15.00
CA ARG A 188 28.27 22.95 16.00
C ARG A 188 29.21 22.73 17.20
N LEU A 189 29.27 21.49 17.70
CA LEU A 189 30.19 21.10 18.80
C LEU A 189 31.64 21.27 18.37
N ALA A 190 32.00 20.92 17.15
CA ALA A 190 33.35 21.14 16.62
C ALA A 190 33.76 22.63 16.60
N HIS A 191 32.77 23.52 16.39
CA HIS A 191 32.93 24.98 16.48
C HIS A 191 32.69 25.54 17.88
N ARG A 192 32.71 24.68 18.93
CA ARG A 192 32.45 25.06 20.34
C ARG A 192 31.09 25.75 20.54
N ARG A 193 30.09 25.43 19.72
CA ARG A 193 28.70 25.90 19.82
C ARG A 193 27.84 24.86 20.50
N ARG A 194 26.81 25.27 21.22
CA ARG A 194 25.84 24.38 21.89
C ARG A 194 25.05 23.60 20.82
N PRO A 195 24.88 22.26 20.96
CA PRO A 195 23.96 21.49 20.14
C PRO A 195 22.53 21.96 20.41
N ILE A 196 21.77 22.29 19.38
CA ILE A 196 20.44 22.88 19.53
C ILE A 196 19.42 22.27 18.55
N PHE A 197 19.88 21.74 17.42
CA PHE A 197 18.96 21.25 16.40
C PHE A 197 18.21 20.01 16.84
N VAL A 198 18.88 19.04 17.43
CA VAL A 198 18.27 17.83 17.99
C VAL A 198 17.32 18.19 19.13
N LEU A 199 17.74 19.12 20.02
CA LEU A 199 16.89 19.58 21.12
C LEU A 199 15.58 20.19 20.59
N VAL A 200 15.67 21.10 19.62
CA VAL A 200 14.48 21.76 19.02
C VAL A 200 13.60 20.75 18.28
N PHE A 201 14.20 19.84 17.53
CA PHE A 201 13.48 18.77 16.82
C PHE A 201 12.72 17.87 17.81
N VAL A 202 13.40 17.36 18.84
CA VAL A 202 12.79 16.47 19.85
C VAL A 202 11.74 17.20 20.68
N ALA A 203 12.00 18.45 21.09
CA ALA A 203 11.02 19.25 21.81
C ALA A 203 9.75 19.48 20.99
N ALA A 204 9.89 19.82 19.70
CA ALA A 204 8.73 19.99 18.80
C ALA A 204 7.99 18.67 18.56
N PHE A 205 8.71 17.56 18.42
CA PHE A 205 8.12 16.22 18.29
C PHE A 205 7.30 15.86 19.54
N VAL A 206 7.87 15.99 20.74
CA VAL A 206 7.17 15.65 22.01
C VAL A 206 5.98 16.59 22.23
N LEU A 207 6.16 17.89 22.02
CA LEU A 207 5.06 18.85 22.15
C LEU A 207 3.93 18.55 21.13
N GLY A 208 4.29 18.28 19.89
CA GLY A 208 3.33 17.90 18.85
C GLY A 208 2.60 16.58 19.17
N TYR A 209 3.29 15.60 19.76
CA TYR A 209 2.72 14.35 20.23
C TYR A 209 1.64 14.59 21.31
N LEU A 210 1.94 15.46 22.28
CA LEU A 210 0.99 15.88 23.32
C LEU A 210 -0.19 16.68 22.75
N ILE A 211 0.06 17.62 21.83
CA ILE A 211 -0.99 18.40 21.15
C ILE A 211 -1.91 17.50 20.33
N ALA A 212 -1.38 16.42 19.75
CA ALA A 212 -2.18 15.40 19.07
C ALA A 212 -3.00 14.51 20.02
N GLY A 213 -3.07 14.82 21.32
CA GLY A 213 -3.85 14.08 22.31
C GLY A 213 -3.22 12.75 22.72
N GLN A 214 -1.94 12.54 22.45
CA GLN A 214 -1.26 11.29 22.76
C GLN A 214 -0.68 11.27 24.18
N HIS A 215 -0.77 10.14 24.87
CA HIS A 215 -0.21 9.97 26.21
C HIS A 215 1.26 9.56 26.15
N LEU A 216 2.13 10.21 26.93
CA LEU A 216 3.58 9.89 26.97
C LEU A 216 3.84 8.42 27.33
N GLY A 217 2.96 7.76 28.08
CA GLY A 217 3.07 6.34 28.40
C GLY A 217 3.07 5.44 27.15
N ASN A 218 2.47 5.89 26.04
CA ASN A 218 2.43 5.15 24.77
C ASN A 218 3.58 5.50 23.81
N LEU A 219 4.44 6.47 24.17
CA LEU A 219 5.51 6.92 23.30
C LEU A 219 6.52 5.81 22.95
N ALA A 220 6.86 4.98 23.93
CA ALA A 220 7.80 3.88 23.73
C ALA A 220 7.24 2.82 22.75
N THR A 221 5.97 2.46 22.89
CA THR A 221 5.28 1.53 21.97
C THR A 221 5.09 2.13 20.59
N PHE A 222 4.77 3.42 20.49
CA PHE A 222 4.71 4.13 19.20
C PHE A 222 6.06 4.12 18.49
N LEU A 223 7.16 4.43 19.17
CA LEU A 223 8.51 4.40 18.58
C LEU A 223 8.91 2.98 18.17
N ARG A 224 8.60 1.97 19.00
CA ARG A 224 8.85 0.57 18.67
C ARG A 224 8.07 0.14 17.43
N GLY A 225 6.75 0.36 17.38
CA GLY A 225 5.92 0.03 16.23
C GLY A 225 6.41 0.72 14.95
N SER A 226 6.85 1.97 15.06
CA SER A 226 7.43 2.72 13.96
C SER A 226 8.73 2.09 13.43
N LEU A 227 9.62 1.63 14.33
CA LEU A 227 10.87 0.95 13.96
C LEU A 227 10.60 -0.43 13.34
N GLU A 228 9.62 -1.18 13.86
CA GLU A 228 9.20 -2.47 13.28
C GLU A 228 8.68 -2.29 11.84
N LEU A 229 7.83 -1.29 11.60
CA LEU A 229 7.35 -0.96 10.25
C LEU A 229 8.50 -0.56 9.31
N ILE A 230 9.42 0.28 9.74
CA ILE A 230 10.57 0.71 8.92
C ILE A 230 11.50 -0.46 8.61
N SER A 231 11.80 -1.30 9.60
CA SER A 231 12.73 -2.43 9.43
C SER A 231 12.17 -3.52 8.51
N GLY A 232 10.87 -3.84 8.63
CA GLY A 232 10.20 -4.85 7.83
C GLY A 232 9.88 -4.43 6.40
N TYR A 233 9.79 -3.11 6.13
CA TYR A 233 9.33 -2.58 4.86
C TYR A 233 10.10 -3.12 3.65
N SER A 234 11.43 -3.15 3.71
CA SER A 234 12.26 -3.56 2.56
C SER A 234 12.04 -5.02 2.16
N GLY A 235 11.77 -5.91 3.13
CA GLY A 235 11.46 -7.32 2.87
C GLY A 235 10.04 -7.52 2.33
N ALA A 236 9.08 -6.85 2.96
CA ALA A 236 7.66 -7.05 2.69
C ALA A 236 7.16 -6.30 1.45
N MET A 237 7.61 -5.06 1.23
CA MET A 237 7.06 -4.15 0.22
C MET A 237 7.95 -3.97 -1.00
N SER A 238 9.06 -4.71 -1.13
CA SER A 238 9.93 -4.61 -2.30
C SER A 238 9.20 -5.04 -3.58
N ALA A 239 9.38 -4.26 -4.66
CA ALA A 239 8.84 -4.58 -5.98
C ALA A 239 9.93 -4.45 -7.05
N VAL A 240 9.83 -5.27 -8.11
CA VAL A 240 10.77 -5.24 -9.24
C VAL A 240 10.25 -4.25 -10.28
N GLY A 241 11.09 -3.27 -10.63
CA GLY A 241 10.80 -2.33 -11.71
C GLY A 241 11.84 -2.40 -12.84
N ASN A 242 11.92 -1.34 -13.61
CA ASN A 242 12.79 -1.26 -14.78
C ASN A 242 14.28 -1.26 -14.38
N ARG A 243 14.99 -2.33 -14.73
CA ARG A 243 16.43 -2.48 -14.43
C ARG A 243 17.30 -1.39 -15.07
N LEU A 244 16.92 -0.89 -16.24
CA LEU A 244 17.67 0.18 -16.92
C LEU A 244 17.54 1.51 -16.17
N GLU A 245 16.39 1.80 -15.58
CA GLU A 245 16.20 2.97 -14.73
C GLU A 245 17.10 2.93 -13.51
N LEU A 246 17.16 1.80 -12.80
CA LEU A 246 18.06 1.61 -11.66
C LEU A 246 19.54 1.73 -12.09
N ALA A 247 19.91 1.10 -13.22
CA ALA A 247 21.26 1.15 -13.78
C ALA A 247 21.66 2.57 -14.21
N ALA A 248 20.72 3.42 -14.59
CA ALA A 248 20.94 4.83 -14.89
C ALA A 248 21.03 5.69 -13.61
N PHE A 249 20.16 5.45 -12.63
CA PHE A 249 20.08 6.25 -11.40
C PHE A 249 21.39 6.19 -10.57
N VAL A 250 21.98 5.00 -10.42
CA VAL A 250 23.18 4.80 -9.59
C VAL A 250 24.37 5.61 -10.08
N PRO A 251 24.84 5.51 -11.36
CA PRO A 251 25.97 6.29 -11.83
C PRO A 251 25.68 7.79 -11.90
N VAL A 252 24.42 8.15 -12.19
CA VAL A 252 23.99 9.56 -12.21
C VAL A 252 24.08 10.16 -10.80
N SER A 253 23.60 9.46 -9.76
CA SER A 253 23.70 9.91 -8.38
C SER A 253 25.16 9.96 -7.91
N ALA A 254 25.97 8.96 -8.28
CA ALA A 254 27.40 8.93 -7.96
C ALA A 254 28.15 10.12 -8.61
N ALA A 255 27.87 10.42 -9.88
CA ALA A 255 28.44 11.58 -10.58
C ALA A 255 28.02 12.91 -9.94
N ALA A 256 26.75 13.02 -9.53
CA ALA A 256 26.21 14.18 -8.82
C ALA A 256 26.93 14.43 -7.48
N LEU A 257 27.02 13.38 -6.65
CA LEU A 257 27.74 13.46 -5.37
C LEU A 257 29.25 13.70 -5.58
N GLY A 258 29.87 13.05 -6.58
CA GLY A 258 31.25 13.28 -6.98
C GLY A 258 31.52 14.75 -7.40
N THR A 259 30.56 15.37 -8.08
CA THR A 259 30.63 16.80 -8.43
C THR A 259 30.60 17.69 -7.18
N ILE A 260 29.75 17.34 -6.17
CA ILE A 260 29.72 18.05 -4.88
C ILE A 260 31.05 17.89 -4.14
N VAL A 261 31.61 16.68 -4.09
CA VAL A 261 32.94 16.40 -3.50
C VAL A 261 34.03 17.26 -4.20
N TRP A 262 33.99 17.32 -5.53
CA TRP A 262 34.93 18.13 -6.30
C TRP A 262 34.78 19.64 -6.01
N CYS A 263 33.56 20.13 -5.85
CA CYS A 263 33.30 21.52 -5.45
C CYS A 263 33.84 21.83 -4.04
N GLU A 264 33.72 20.87 -3.12
CA GLU A 264 34.18 21.04 -1.71
C GLU A 264 35.67 20.70 -1.51
N ARG A 265 36.42 20.32 -2.55
CA ARG A 265 37.83 19.91 -2.42
C ARG A 265 38.73 20.93 -1.74
N ALA A 266 38.43 22.24 -1.82
CA ALA A 266 39.14 23.30 -1.13
C ALA A 266 38.88 23.22 0.40
N SER A 267 37.68 22.88 0.82
CA SER A 267 37.33 22.68 2.23
C SER A 267 38.09 21.48 2.84
N PHE A 268 38.33 20.42 2.07
CA PHE A 268 39.11 19.26 2.55
C PHE A 268 40.60 19.53 2.69
N ARG A 269 41.14 20.48 1.94
CA ARG A 269 42.55 20.89 2.04
C ARG A 269 42.81 21.78 3.26
N GLN A 270 41.82 22.48 3.73
CA GLN A 270 41.90 23.37 4.91
C GLN A 270 41.54 22.55 6.18
N ARG A 271 42.54 22.40 7.09
CA ARG A 271 42.37 21.60 8.34
C ARG A 271 41.12 22.00 9.13
N GLU A 272 40.89 23.31 9.25
CA GLU A 272 39.77 23.88 10.01
C GLU A 272 38.37 23.60 9.40
N ARG A 273 38.29 23.42 8.07
CA ARG A 273 37.03 23.18 7.32
C ARG A 273 36.82 21.72 6.91
N ARG A 274 37.85 20.89 7.13
CA ARG A 274 37.80 19.48 6.69
C ARG A 274 36.67 18.70 7.31
N LEU A 275 36.46 18.91 8.63
CA LEU A 275 35.38 18.23 9.35
C LEU A 275 33.99 18.66 8.82
N ASP A 276 33.77 19.96 8.63
CA ASP A 276 32.51 20.47 8.06
C ASP A 276 32.26 19.95 6.65
N GLY A 277 33.28 19.86 5.83
CA GLY A 277 33.16 19.26 4.48
C GLY A 277 32.75 17.77 4.57
N LEU A 278 33.33 16.99 5.48
CA LEU A 278 32.98 15.59 5.70
C LEU A 278 31.55 15.46 6.25
N LEU A 279 31.15 16.29 7.21
CA LEU A 279 29.80 16.27 7.79
C LEU A 279 28.74 16.70 6.77
N LEU A 280 29.03 17.69 5.94
CA LEU A 280 28.16 18.05 4.80
C LEU A 280 27.95 16.85 3.87
N LEU A 281 29.03 16.18 3.45
CA LEU A 281 28.91 15.01 2.58
C LEU A 281 28.18 13.85 3.27
N ALA A 282 28.39 13.64 4.57
CA ALA A 282 27.66 12.65 5.33
C ALA A 282 26.14 12.93 5.34
N ALA A 283 25.76 14.20 5.58
CA ALA A 283 24.34 14.60 5.56
C ALA A 283 23.70 14.46 4.18
N LEU A 284 24.39 14.93 3.11
CA LEU A 284 23.88 14.81 1.74
C LEU A 284 23.88 13.37 1.25
N GLY A 285 24.89 12.57 1.61
CA GLY A 285 24.97 11.14 1.32
C GLY A 285 23.86 10.36 2.00
N PHE A 286 23.58 10.64 3.27
CA PHE A 286 22.49 10.01 4.02
C PHE A 286 21.11 10.38 3.44
N TYR A 287 20.90 11.65 3.13
CA TYR A 287 19.69 12.10 2.42
C TYR A 287 19.49 11.35 1.10
N SER A 288 20.54 11.25 0.27
CA SER A 288 20.50 10.54 -1.01
C SER A 288 20.23 9.03 -0.83
N PHE A 289 20.82 8.43 0.19
CA PHE A 289 20.63 7.02 0.54
C PHE A 289 19.17 6.73 0.94
N VAL A 290 18.60 7.56 1.81
CA VAL A 290 17.19 7.41 2.21
C VAL A 290 16.27 7.61 1.01
N ALA A 291 16.53 8.60 0.17
CA ALA A 291 15.79 8.85 -1.06
C ALA A 291 15.88 7.67 -2.04
N PHE A 292 17.07 7.09 -2.22
CA PHE A 292 17.28 5.88 -3.01
C PHE A 292 16.43 4.72 -2.49
N LYS A 293 16.51 4.44 -1.19
CA LYS A 293 15.70 3.35 -0.61
C LYS A 293 14.20 3.59 -0.75
N SER A 294 13.73 4.80 -0.50
CA SER A 294 12.30 5.11 -0.61
C SER A 294 11.76 4.96 -2.04
N GLY A 295 12.60 5.20 -3.05
CA GLY A 295 12.20 5.11 -4.45
C GLY A 295 12.40 3.74 -5.09
N PHE A 296 13.49 3.04 -4.76
CA PHE A 296 13.88 1.83 -5.50
C PHE A 296 13.69 0.51 -4.73
N VAL A 297 13.37 0.53 -3.44
CA VAL A 297 12.97 -0.68 -2.73
C VAL A 297 11.65 -1.19 -3.30
N ARG A 298 10.65 -0.32 -3.36
CA ARG A 298 9.42 -0.57 -4.13
C ARG A 298 9.55 0.16 -5.47
N HIS A 299 10.12 -0.54 -6.45
CA HIS A 299 10.48 0.04 -7.75
C HIS A 299 9.28 0.00 -8.72
N ASP A 300 8.29 0.78 -8.39
CA ASP A 300 7.14 1.14 -9.22
C ASP A 300 7.13 2.68 -9.37
N LEU A 301 5.99 3.35 -9.25
CA LEU A 301 5.89 4.81 -9.27
C LEU A 301 6.71 5.51 -8.16
N HIS A 302 7.18 4.78 -7.13
CA HIS A 302 7.99 5.36 -6.07
C HIS A 302 9.39 5.80 -6.52
N SER A 303 9.93 5.26 -7.62
CA SER A 303 11.24 5.68 -8.18
C SER A 303 11.30 7.19 -8.45
N VAL A 304 10.17 7.81 -8.76
CA VAL A 304 10.01 9.26 -8.91
C VAL A 304 10.53 10.02 -7.70
N ASN A 305 10.28 9.52 -6.49
CA ASN A 305 10.72 10.18 -5.26
C ASN A 305 12.25 10.27 -5.17
N ALA A 306 12.97 9.24 -5.64
CA ALA A 306 14.44 9.25 -5.67
C ALA A 306 14.99 10.28 -6.67
N TRP A 307 14.43 10.33 -7.88
CA TRP A 307 14.81 11.31 -8.89
C TRP A 307 14.54 12.74 -8.46
N GLN A 308 13.38 12.98 -7.82
CA GLN A 308 13.03 14.28 -7.26
C GLN A 308 13.97 14.72 -6.14
N ALA A 309 14.27 13.81 -5.21
CA ALA A 309 15.16 14.10 -4.11
C ALA A 309 16.57 14.47 -4.62
N LEU A 310 17.06 13.77 -5.65
CA LEU A 310 18.32 14.11 -6.30
C LEU A 310 18.27 15.50 -6.93
N ALA A 311 17.20 15.80 -7.67
CA ALA A 311 17.01 17.11 -8.29
C ALA A 311 16.96 18.26 -7.27
N ILE A 312 16.21 18.06 -6.18
CA ILE A 312 16.07 19.02 -5.08
C ILE A 312 17.42 19.25 -4.39
N LEU A 313 18.18 18.19 -4.13
CA LEU A 313 19.49 18.26 -3.53
C LEU A 313 20.45 19.10 -4.39
N LEU A 314 20.51 18.81 -5.70
CA LEU A 314 21.39 19.50 -6.64
C LEU A 314 21.01 20.97 -6.84
N ALA A 315 19.72 21.26 -7.00
CA ALA A 315 19.22 22.63 -7.13
C ALA A 315 19.47 23.45 -5.86
N GLY A 316 19.21 22.88 -4.69
CA GLY A 316 19.45 23.53 -3.39
C GLY A 316 20.95 23.78 -3.16
N TYR A 317 21.80 22.76 -3.44
CA TYR A 317 23.26 22.94 -3.34
C TYR A 317 23.77 24.02 -4.31
N ALA A 318 23.37 23.99 -5.58
CA ALA A 318 23.73 24.99 -6.56
C ALA A 318 23.28 26.42 -6.14
N ALA A 319 22.05 26.54 -5.62
CA ALA A 319 21.50 27.81 -5.16
C ALA A 319 22.32 28.42 -4.00
N VAL A 320 22.67 27.61 -3.01
CA VAL A 320 23.44 28.06 -1.84
C VAL A 320 24.88 28.41 -2.20
N ARG A 321 25.51 27.65 -3.09
CA ARG A 321 26.88 27.85 -3.56
C ARG A 321 26.99 28.88 -4.71
N TRP A 322 25.90 29.50 -5.16
CA TRP A 322 25.87 30.40 -6.30
C TRP A 322 26.87 31.56 -6.20
N HIS A 323 27.12 32.07 -5.00
CA HIS A 323 28.01 33.19 -4.73
C HIS A 323 29.43 32.79 -4.32
N ALA A 324 29.72 31.49 -4.23
CA ALA A 324 31.06 31.05 -3.89
C ALA A 324 32.01 31.26 -5.07
N PRO A 325 33.30 31.63 -4.85
CA PRO A 325 34.28 31.69 -5.89
C PRO A 325 34.44 30.31 -6.55
N GLY A 326 34.26 30.22 -7.85
CA GLY A 326 34.34 28.96 -8.59
C GLY A 326 33.74 29.07 -9.99
N SER A 327 33.94 28.06 -10.84
CA SER A 327 33.56 28.14 -12.24
C SER A 327 32.04 28.22 -12.42
N SER A 328 31.58 29.17 -13.16
CA SER A 328 30.16 29.29 -13.57
C SER A 328 29.67 28.01 -14.29
N ARG A 329 30.56 27.31 -14.99
CA ARG A 329 30.25 26.04 -15.70
C ARG A 329 29.72 24.95 -14.79
N VAL A 330 30.26 24.79 -13.57
CA VAL A 330 29.76 23.76 -12.60
C VAL A 330 28.35 24.09 -12.15
N ARG A 331 28.05 25.36 -11.90
CA ARG A 331 26.71 25.81 -11.48
C ARG A 331 25.65 25.58 -12.57
N TRP A 332 26.01 25.88 -13.81
CA TRP A 332 25.20 25.57 -14.99
C TRP A 332 24.97 24.07 -15.13
N PHE A 333 26.02 23.27 -14.97
CA PHE A 333 25.94 21.81 -15.01
C PHE A 333 24.96 21.27 -13.95
N LEU A 334 25.08 21.71 -12.68
CA LEU A 334 24.21 21.29 -11.62
C LEU A 334 22.74 21.71 -11.85
N GLY A 335 22.54 22.92 -12.38
CA GLY A 335 21.20 23.41 -12.74
C GLY A 335 20.58 22.61 -13.89
N ALA A 336 21.30 22.39 -14.96
CA ALA A 336 20.86 21.60 -16.11
C ALA A 336 20.60 20.15 -15.72
N PHE A 337 21.46 19.60 -14.86
CA PHE A 337 21.30 18.24 -14.35
C PHE A 337 20.07 18.09 -13.44
N SER A 338 19.80 19.08 -12.57
CA SER A 338 18.58 19.11 -11.77
C SER A 338 17.33 19.15 -12.64
N PHE A 339 17.35 19.95 -13.69
CA PHE A 339 16.25 20.01 -14.66
C PHE A 339 16.06 18.68 -15.39
N ALA A 340 17.16 18.05 -15.84
CA ALA A 340 17.11 16.74 -16.49
C ALA A 340 16.58 15.66 -15.53
N ALA A 341 17.02 15.64 -14.27
CA ALA A 341 16.52 14.71 -13.27
C ALA A 341 15.02 14.91 -12.98
N CYS A 342 14.53 16.17 -12.95
CA CYS A 342 13.10 16.45 -12.87
C CYS A 342 12.34 15.90 -14.07
N THR A 343 12.88 16.09 -15.28
CA THR A 343 12.26 15.58 -16.50
C THR A 343 12.20 14.06 -16.50
N VAL A 344 13.31 13.39 -16.14
CA VAL A 344 13.36 11.92 -16.04
C VAL A 344 12.34 11.41 -15.02
N SER A 345 12.19 12.07 -13.85
CA SER A 345 11.23 11.64 -12.85
C SER A 345 9.78 11.76 -13.30
N VAL A 346 9.45 12.77 -14.16
CA VAL A 346 8.12 12.83 -14.79
C VAL A 346 7.92 11.66 -15.75
N PHE A 347 8.91 11.30 -16.55
CA PHE A 347 8.81 10.14 -17.44
C PHE A 347 8.78 8.81 -16.69
N ALA A 348 9.54 8.69 -15.59
CA ALA A 348 9.52 7.50 -14.74
C ALA A 348 8.17 7.31 -14.03
N ALA A 349 7.52 8.41 -13.61
CA ALA A 349 6.18 8.36 -13.00
C ALA A 349 5.11 7.80 -13.91
N GLU A 350 5.35 7.88 -15.18
CA GLU A 350 4.36 7.61 -16.20
C GLU A 350 4.91 6.55 -17.19
N GLN A 351 5.19 5.33 -16.69
CA GLN A 351 5.53 4.21 -17.57
C GLN A 351 4.42 4.05 -18.62
N GLY A 352 4.64 4.62 -19.81
CA GLY A 352 3.67 4.61 -20.90
C GLY A 352 3.02 5.95 -21.26
N VAL A 353 3.52 7.11 -20.74
CA VAL A 353 2.84 8.37 -20.91
C VAL A 353 3.18 9.10 -22.21
N GLN A 354 2.08 9.55 -22.83
CA GLN A 354 2.06 10.49 -23.94
C GLN A 354 2.48 11.90 -23.50
N ALA A 355 3.12 12.68 -24.39
CA ALA A 355 3.52 14.09 -24.15
C ALA A 355 2.39 14.99 -23.59
N SER A 356 1.13 14.62 -23.82
CA SER A 356 -0.06 15.24 -23.24
C SER A 356 -0.12 15.22 -21.71
N SER A 357 0.59 14.31 -21.04
CA SER A 357 0.56 14.19 -19.58
C SER A 357 1.47 15.21 -18.91
N VAL A 358 2.65 15.52 -19.47
CA VAL A 358 3.52 16.57 -18.96
C VAL A 358 2.79 17.92 -19.01
N ALA A 359 2.11 18.22 -20.13
CA ALA A 359 1.31 19.43 -20.27
C ALA A 359 0.15 19.48 -19.25
N ARG A 360 -0.51 18.35 -18.98
CA ARG A 360 -1.58 18.24 -17.97
C ARG A 360 -1.04 18.48 -16.55
N TYR A 361 0.13 17.92 -16.20
CA TYR A 361 0.75 18.18 -14.90
C TYR A 361 1.13 19.65 -14.73
N ALA A 362 1.80 20.22 -15.74
CA ALA A 362 2.16 21.64 -15.72
C ALA A 362 0.90 22.53 -15.57
N SER A 363 -0.11 22.31 -16.38
CA SER A 363 -1.37 23.08 -16.29
C SER A 363 -2.08 22.90 -14.94
N ARG A 364 -2.03 21.69 -14.39
CA ARG A 364 -2.60 21.40 -13.06
C ARG A 364 -1.94 22.24 -11.97
N VAL A 365 -0.60 22.25 -11.91
CA VAL A 365 0.15 22.90 -10.83
C VAL A 365 0.24 24.42 -11.05
N LEU A 366 0.48 24.86 -12.30
CA LEU A 366 0.68 26.28 -12.59
C LEU A 366 -0.62 27.09 -12.61
N VAL A 367 -1.74 26.45 -12.98
CA VAL A 367 -2.99 27.17 -13.23
C VAL A 367 -4.14 26.62 -12.39
N ARG A 368 -4.46 25.33 -12.54
CA ARG A 368 -5.68 24.74 -11.98
C ARG A 368 -5.67 24.72 -10.45
N GLN A 369 -4.61 24.20 -9.82
CA GLN A 369 -4.53 24.12 -8.36
C GLN A 369 -4.49 25.50 -7.69
N PRO A 370 -3.65 26.47 -8.13
CA PRO A 370 -3.69 27.83 -7.57
C PRO A 370 -5.03 28.53 -7.75
N ALA A 371 -5.67 28.38 -8.91
CA ALA A 371 -6.99 28.99 -9.17
C ALA A 371 -8.08 28.41 -8.25
N LEU A 372 -8.11 27.09 -8.09
CA LEU A 372 -9.04 26.42 -7.18
C LEU A 372 -8.76 26.82 -5.72
N ALA A 373 -7.48 26.85 -5.32
CA ALA A 373 -7.10 27.28 -3.98
C ALA A 373 -7.50 28.73 -3.71
N LEU A 374 -7.26 29.63 -4.66
CA LEU A 374 -7.67 31.05 -4.52
C LEU A 374 -9.19 31.18 -4.38
N ARG A 375 -9.95 30.44 -5.17
CA ARG A 375 -11.42 30.40 -5.06
C ARG A 375 -11.85 29.92 -3.66
N ASP A 376 -11.26 28.83 -3.17
CA ASP A 376 -11.63 28.24 -1.88
C ASP A 376 -11.17 29.12 -0.70
N VAL A 377 -10.01 29.80 -0.81
CA VAL A 377 -9.56 30.82 0.14
C VAL A 377 -10.53 32.01 0.18
N ALA A 378 -10.93 32.52 -0.99
CA ALA A 378 -11.91 33.62 -1.07
C ALA A 378 -13.26 33.19 -0.48
N ALA A 379 -13.75 32.01 -0.80
CA ALA A 379 -14.98 31.46 -0.24
C ALA A 379 -14.90 31.33 1.30
N ALA A 380 -13.79 30.79 1.83
CA ALA A 380 -13.58 30.67 3.27
C ALA A 380 -13.46 32.04 3.97
N ALA A 381 -12.87 33.04 3.33
CA ALA A 381 -12.75 34.39 3.86
C ALA A 381 -14.09 35.18 3.86
N ILE A 382 -14.92 34.98 2.82
CA ILE A 382 -16.21 35.66 2.68
C ILE A 382 -17.29 35.01 3.57
N ASN A 383 -17.38 33.69 3.53
CA ASN A 383 -18.35 32.93 4.33
C ASN A 383 -17.76 31.57 4.75
N PRO A 384 -17.05 31.52 5.89
CA PRO A 384 -16.39 30.29 6.36
C PRO A 384 -17.39 29.17 6.68
N VAL A 385 -18.63 29.52 7.08
CA VAL A 385 -19.66 28.52 7.38
C VAL A 385 -20.08 27.82 6.08
N ALA A 386 -20.49 28.58 5.08
CA ALA A 386 -20.90 28.01 3.77
C ALA A 386 -19.76 27.24 3.09
N TRP A 387 -18.49 27.68 3.23
CA TRP A 387 -17.35 26.95 2.71
C TRP A 387 -17.16 25.60 3.42
N ASN A 388 -17.30 25.57 4.75
CA ASN A 388 -17.23 24.34 5.54
C ASN A 388 -18.39 23.38 5.22
N ASP A 389 -19.63 23.91 5.09
CA ASP A 389 -20.80 23.12 4.74
C ASP A 389 -20.65 22.46 3.35
N ALA A 390 -20.12 23.20 2.39
CA ALA A 390 -19.82 22.63 1.06
C ALA A 390 -18.74 21.54 1.10
N ALA A 391 -17.78 21.64 2.02
CA ALA A 391 -16.78 20.58 2.25
C ALA A 391 -17.40 19.33 2.89
N LEU A 392 -18.28 19.52 3.88
CA LEU A 392 -19.04 18.43 4.51
C LEU A 392 -19.94 17.74 3.48
N GLU A 393 -20.66 18.50 2.66
CA GLU A 393 -21.52 17.93 1.61
C GLU A 393 -20.74 17.07 0.61
N ARG A 394 -19.54 17.50 0.19
CA ARG A 394 -18.65 16.69 -0.67
C ARG A 394 -18.25 15.38 0.02
N ARG A 395 -17.94 15.43 1.32
CA ARG A 395 -17.66 14.24 2.12
C ARG A 395 -18.86 13.29 2.16
N LEU A 396 -20.04 13.80 2.48
CA LEU A 396 -21.26 13.00 2.59
C LEU A 396 -21.62 12.32 1.26
N ARG A 397 -21.46 13.03 0.13
CA ARG A 397 -21.60 12.44 -1.21
C ARG A 397 -20.58 11.32 -1.47
N GLY A 398 -19.32 11.50 -1.08
CA GLY A 398 -18.30 10.46 -1.17
C GLY A 398 -18.67 9.22 -0.36
N LEU A 399 -19.10 9.40 0.89
CA LEU A 399 -19.55 8.28 1.75
C LEU A 399 -20.79 7.58 1.17
N ALA A 400 -21.74 8.31 0.59
CA ALA A 400 -22.90 7.72 -0.08
C ALA A 400 -22.49 6.88 -1.31
N ALA A 401 -21.52 7.37 -2.10
CA ALA A 401 -20.97 6.63 -3.22
C ALA A 401 -20.27 5.33 -2.78
N ILE A 402 -19.53 5.36 -1.67
CA ILE A 402 -18.91 4.15 -1.09
C ILE A 402 -19.98 3.13 -0.69
N ARG A 403 -21.05 3.56 0.03
CA ARG A 403 -22.14 2.66 0.43
C ARG A 403 -22.80 1.99 -0.76
N ALA A 404 -23.01 2.73 -1.83
CA ALA A 404 -23.61 2.19 -3.06
C ALA A 404 -22.67 1.20 -3.78
N ALA A 405 -21.37 1.48 -3.79
CA ALA A 405 -20.37 0.65 -4.49
C ALA A 405 -19.92 -0.57 -3.69
N THR A 406 -19.98 -0.52 -2.36
CA THR A 406 -19.51 -1.58 -1.46
C THR A 406 -20.56 -1.81 -0.36
N PRO A 407 -21.62 -2.58 -0.69
CA PRO A 407 -22.59 -2.99 0.32
C PRO A 407 -21.91 -3.88 1.36
N LEU A 408 -22.33 -3.76 2.61
CA LEU A 408 -21.81 -4.55 3.73
C LEU A 408 -22.94 -5.30 4.43
N PRO A 409 -22.63 -6.46 5.07
CA PRO A 409 -23.57 -7.17 5.92
C PRO A 409 -24.07 -6.28 7.06
N ALA A 410 -25.36 -6.39 7.38
CA ALA A 410 -25.97 -5.70 8.51
C ALA A 410 -25.70 -6.47 9.81
N VAL A 411 -25.02 -5.84 10.75
CA VAL A 411 -24.72 -6.43 12.07
C VAL A 411 -24.93 -5.40 13.18
N ASP A 412 -25.30 -5.90 14.37
CA ASP A 412 -25.49 -5.09 15.57
C ASP A 412 -24.34 -5.37 16.54
N GLY A 413 -23.32 -4.50 16.50
CA GLY A 413 -22.13 -4.62 17.34
C GLY A 413 -20.89 -4.00 16.72
N SER A 414 -19.74 -4.16 17.40
CA SER A 414 -18.47 -3.67 16.92
C SER A 414 -17.91 -4.55 15.79
N VAL A 415 -17.28 -3.92 14.80
CA VAL A 415 -16.80 -4.56 13.57
C VAL A 415 -15.33 -4.28 13.33
N ASP A 416 -14.55 -5.31 13.00
CA ASP A 416 -13.29 -5.18 12.28
C ASP A 416 -13.43 -5.71 10.84
N VAL A 417 -12.55 -5.37 9.95
CA VAL A 417 -12.57 -5.81 8.55
C VAL A 417 -11.19 -6.17 8.03
N ILE A 418 -11.11 -7.27 7.34
CA ILE A 418 -9.93 -7.83 6.68
C ILE A 418 -10.25 -8.00 5.20
N PRO A 419 -9.40 -7.53 4.25
CA PRO A 419 -8.09 -6.93 4.49
C PRO A 419 -8.11 -5.40 4.59
N ASN A 420 -8.79 -4.66 3.70
CA ASN A 420 -8.50 -3.22 3.53
C ASN A 420 -9.68 -2.36 3.05
N ILE A 421 -10.91 -2.77 3.30
CA ILE A 421 -12.13 -2.00 2.95
C ILE A 421 -12.69 -1.18 4.12
N GLN A 422 -11.84 -0.69 4.99
CA GLN A 422 -12.22 0.05 6.20
C GLN A 422 -13.06 1.30 5.90
N SER A 423 -12.82 1.95 4.75
CA SER A 423 -13.64 3.09 4.31
C SER A 423 -15.12 2.73 4.15
N ALA A 424 -15.43 1.48 3.73
CA ALA A 424 -16.81 1.02 3.62
C ALA A 424 -17.45 0.85 5.00
N VAL A 425 -16.73 0.27 5.98
CA VAL A 425 -17.22 0.13 7.36
C VAL A 425 -17.57 1.49 7.95
N LEU A 426 -16.67 2.48 7.78
CA LEU A 426 -16.89 3.85 8.25
C LEU A 426 -18.02 4.56 7.48
N ALA A 427 -18.15 4.30 6.17
CA ALA A 427 -19.21 4.89 5.36
C ALA A 427 -20.59 4.36 5.74
N HIS A 428 -20.71 3.09 6.12
CA HIS A 428 -21.95 2.49 6.61
C HIS A 428 -22.31 2.91 8.04
N GLY A 429 -21.41 3.61 8.75
CA GLY A 429 -21.63 4.06 10.12
C GLY A 429 -21.58 2.93 11.14
N LEU A 430 -20.95 1.81 10.81
CA LEU A 430 -20.76 0.69 11.74
C LEU A 430 -19.75 1.08 12.83
N THR A 431 -19.89 0.48 14.02
CA THR A 431 -18.97 0.71 15.13
C THR A 431 -17.63 0.03 14.84
N TYR A 432 -16.73 0.79 14.20
CA TYR A 432 -15.44 0.27 13.78
C TYR A 432 -14.48 0.14 14.95
N HIS A 433 -14.00 -1.08 15.20
CA HIS A 433 -13.09 -1.41 16.30
C HIS A 433 -11.95 -2.32 15.79
N PRO A 434 -10.94 -1.73 15.12
CA PRO A 434 -9.93 -2.49 14.43
C PRO A 434 -8.87 -3.06 15.35
N ARG A 435 -8.17 -4.07 14.85
CA ARG A 435 -6.85 -4.48 15.33
C ARG A 435 -5.82 -3.36 15.15
N PRO A 436 -4.75 -3.28 15.97
CA PRO A 436 -3.79 -2.17 15.93
C PRO A 436 -3.09 -1.99 14.58
N VAL A 437 -2.64 -3.07 13.93
CA VAL A 437 -2.13 -3.03 12.55
C VAL A 437 -3.30 -3.30 11.60
N PHE A 438 -4.14 -2.30 11.41
CA PHE A 438 -5.42 -2.42 10.70
C PHE A 438 -5.28 -2.67 9.19
N GLN A 439 -4.15 -2.32 8.59
CA GLN A 439 -3.78 -2.74 7.24
C GLN A 439 -2.96 -4.02 7.36
N ASP A 440 -3.56 -5.15 7.04
CA ASP A 440 -3.01 -6.50 7.17
C ASP A 440 -1.61 -6.64 6.57
N TYR A 441 -1.44 -6.15 5.35
CA TYR A 441 -0.17 -6.19 4.64
C TYR A 441 0.98 -5.49 5.36
N ALA A 442 0.70 -4.65 6.35
CA ALA A 442 1.70 -3.90 7.12
C ALA A 442 2.22 -4.65 8.36
N ALA A 443 1.68 -5.81 8.70
CA ALA A 443 2.16 -6.65 9.79
C ALA A 443 3.45 -7.41 9.42
N TYR A 444 4.52 -6.66 9.08
CA TYR A 444 5.74 -7.17 8.46
C TYR A 444 6.62 -8.05 9.34
N THR A 445 6.49 -7.96 10.65
CA THR A 445 7.40 -8.60 11.61
C THR A 445 6.62 -9.43 12.61
N PRO A 446 7.27 -10.41 13.28
CA PRO A 446 6.62 -11.19 14.34
C PRO A 446 6.00 -10.34 15.44
N TRP A 447 6.62 -9.23 15.81
CA TRP A 447 6.07 -8.34 16.83
C TRP A 447 4.76 -7.69 16.38
N LEU A 448 4.65 -7.27 15.11
CA LEU A 448 3.44 -6.66 14.55
C LEU A 448 2.30 -7.69 14.41
N THR A 449 2.62 -8.93 14.00
CA THR A 449 1.62 -10.01 13.92
C THR A 449 1.14 -10.41 15.32
N ASP A 450 2.05 -10.49 16.31
CA ASP A 450 1.68 -10.79 17.70
C ASP A 450 0.82 -9.69 18.33
N LEU A 451 1.01 -8.44 17.94
CA LEU A 451 0.18 -7.33 18.41
C LEU A 451 -1.28 -7.50 17.96
N ASN A 452 -1.51 -7.85 16.69
CA ASN A 452 -2.84 -8.16 16.18
C ASN A 452 -3.43 -9.40 16.84
N ARG A 453 -2.62 -10.46 17.01
CA ARG A 453 -3.04 -11.68 17.72
C ARG A 453 -3.49 -11.38 19.15
N ALA A 454 -2.72 -10.59 19.89
CA ALA A 454 -3.05 -10.19 21.25
C ALA A 454 -4.36 -9.41 21.34
N HIS A 455 -4.62 -8.54 20.34
CA HIS A 455 -5.88 -7.80 20.26
C HIS A 455 -7.08 -8.73 20.13
N TYR A 456 -7.05 -9.71 19.19
CA TYR A 456 -8.18 -10.64 19.04
C TYR A 456 -8.44 -11.50 20.28
N ARG A 457 -7.42 -11.78 21.08
CA ARG A 457 -7.55 -12.47 22.37
C ARG A 457 -8.08 -11.59 23.50
N SER A 458 -8.03 -10.29 23.35
CA SER A 458 -8.46 -9.35 24.36
C SER A 458 -9.99 -9.22 24.42
N PRO A 459 -10.57 -8.77 25.54
CA PRO A 459 -12.00 -8.45 25.62
C PRO A 459 -12.42 -7.32 24.66
N GLU A 460 -11.48 -6.50 24.23
CA GLU A 460 -11.69 -5.34 23.36
C GLU A 460 -11.83 -5.73 21.87
N ALA A 461 -11.59 -6.98 21.48
CA ALA A 461 -11.73 -7.40 20.09
C ALA A 461 -13.17 -7.23 19.58
N ALA A 462 -13.31 -6.89 18.31
CA ALA A 462 -14.60 -6.69 17.66
C ALA A 462 -15.53 -7.90 17.78
N GLN A 463 -16.84 -7.64 17.90
CA GLN A 463 -17.85 -8.70 17.96
C GLN A 463 -18.04 -9.39 16.61
N TYR A 464 -17.81 -8.67 15.52
CA TYR A 464 -17.88 -9.19 14.16
C TYR A 464 -16.60 -8.87 13.41
N VAL A 465 -16.20 -9.79 12.52
CA VAL A 465 -15.12 -9.55 11.56
C VAL A 465 -15.68 -9.84 10.18
N PHE A 466 -15.59 -8.86 9.29
CA PHE A 466 -15.83 -9.05 7.87
C PHE A 466 -14.52 -9.47 7.21
N PHE A 467 -14.50 -10.68 6.68
CA PHE A 467 -13.26 -11.33 6.29
C PHE A 467 -13.26 -11.75 4.82
N SER A 468 -12.15 -11.46 4.14
CA SER A 468 -11.79 -12.01 2.85
C SER A 468 -10.28 -12.34 2.84
N PRO A 469 -9.84 -13.48 2.31
CA PRO A 469 -8.43 -13.90 2.33
C PRO A 469 -7.55 -13.25 1.26
N SER A 470 -7.96 -12.12 0.70
CA SER A 470 -7.18 -11.44 -0.34
C SER A 470 -5.88 -10.85 0.22
N THR A 471 -4.80 -10.92 -0.57
CA THR A 471 -3.47 -10.43 -0.18
C THR A 471 -2.92 -9.43 -1.19
N MET A 472 -1.88 -8.68 -0.75
CA MET A 472 -1.17 -7.73 -1.61
C MET A 472 0.01 -8.40 -2.33
N ASP A 473 0.35 -7.90 -3.53
CA ASP A 473 1.56 -8.28 -4.28
C ASP A 473 1.72 -9.80 -4.50
N ASN A 474 0.61 -10.52 -4.72
CA ASN A 474 0.57 -11.98 -4.90
C ASN A 474 1.25 -12.76 -3.76
N ARG A 475 1.11 -12.30 -2.52
CA ARG A 475 1.56 -13.06 -1.34
C ARG A 475 0.70 -14.31 -1.17
N TYR A 476 1.25 -15.31 -0.48
CA TYR A 476 0.49 -16.51 -0.17
C TYR A 476 -0.80 -16.12 0.61
N PRO A 477 -1.97 -16.63 0.24
CA PRO A 477 -3.22 -16.35 0.93
C PRO A 477 -3.12 -16.61 2.43
N LEU A 478 -3.74 -15.76 3.26
CA LEU A 478 -3.64 -15.74 4.72
C LEU A 478 -2.24 -15.43 5.29
N MET A 479 -1.23 -15.22 4.45
CA MET A 479 0.11 -14.86 4.96
C MET A 479 0.08 -13.52 5.69
N ASP A 480 -0.64 -12.52 5.14
CA ASP A 480 -0.72 -11.20 5.75
C ASP A 480 -1.39 -11.25 7.14
N GLU A 481 -2.28 -12.20 7.37
CA GLU A 481 -2.89 -12.46 8.67
C GLU A 481 -2.08 -13.41 9.56
N ALA A 482 -1.17 -14.20 8.98
CA ALA A 482 -0.26 -15.09 9.72
C ALA A 482 -0.94 -15.79 10.92
N THR A 483 -0.47 -15.50 12.15
CA THR A 483 -1.05 -16.05 13.39
C THR A 483 -2.47 -15.56 13.68
N THR A 484 -2.90 -14.42 13.11
CA THR A 484 -4.25 -13.88 13.30
C THR A 484 -5.32 -14.80 12.70
N ALA A 485 -5.02 -15.45 11.56
CA ALA A 485 -5.95 -16.41 10.97
C ALA A 485 -6.31 -17.55 11.94
N ASN A 486 -5.36 -18.01 12.77
CA ASN A 486 -5.63 -19.03 13.79
C ASN A 486 -6.57 -18.52 14.88
N GLU A 487 -6.42 -17.26 15.28
CA GLU A 487 -7.33 -16.64 16.27
C GLU A 487 -8.75 -16.53 15.69
N LEU A 488 -8.88 -16.19 14.41
CA LEU A 488 -10.19 -16.16 13.74
C LEU A 488 -10.84 -17.55 13.70
N LEU A 489 -10.05 -18.61 13.42
CA LEU A 489 -10.55 -20.00 13.42
C LEU A 489 -11.02 -20.48 14.80
N THR A 490 -10.47 -19.94 15.89
CA THR A 490 -10.72 -20.39 17.25
C THR A 490 -11.67 -19.50 18.04
N LEU A 491 -11.64 -18.21 17.78
CA LEU A 491 -12.39 -17.20 18.55
C LEU A 491 -13.68 -16.75 17.88
N TYR A 492 -13.88 -17.10 16.60
CA TYR A 492 -15.04 -16.67 15.82
C TYR A 492 -15.72 -17.84 15.12
N ASP A 493 -17.04 -17.74 14.98
CA ASP A 493 -17.86 -18.66 14.18
C ASP A 493 -18.20 -18.01 12.83
N PRO A 494 -18.05 -18.72 11.71
CA PRO A 494 -18.63 -18.31 10.44
C PRO A 494 -20.16 -18.20 10.58
N LEU A 495 -20.73 -17.05 10.22
CA LEU A 495 -22.17 -16.81 10.33
C LEU A 495 -22.85 -16.91 8.97
N ALA A 496 -22.35 -16.19 7.98
CA ALA A 496 -22.87 -16.10 6.62
C ALA A 496 -21.79 -15.62 5.67
N ILE A 497 -22.00 -15.78 4.36
CA ILE A 497 -21.21 -15.14 3.30
C ILE A 497 -22.13 -14.17 2.59
N GLU A 498 -21.81 -12.88 2.66
CA GLU A 498 -22.59 -11.81 2.06
C GLU A 498 -21.64 -10.83 1.38
N HIS A 499 -21.95 -10.44 0.14
CA HIS A 499 -21.15 -9.48 -0.64
C HIS A 499 -19.67 -9.87 -0.75
N ASP A 500 -19.39 -11.16 -0.96
CA ASP A 500 -18.03 -11.74 -1.03
C ASP A 500 -17.20 -11.59 0.27
N LEU A 501 -17.88 -11.36 1.40
CA LEU A 501 -17.29 -11.29 2.74
C LEU A 501 -17.84 -12.41 3.61
N LEU A 502 -16.96 -13.09 4.33
CA LEU A 502 -17.35 -13.98 5.41
C LEU A 502 -17.64 -13.16 6.67
N VAL A 503 -18.85 -13.24 7.17
CA VAL A 503 -19.23 -12.66 8.44
C VAL A 503 -18.82 -13.62 9.53
N LEU A 504 -17.83 -13.23 10.32
CA LEU A 504 -17.35 -13.97 11.48
C LEU A 504 -17.93 -13.33 12.75
N LYS A 505 -18.58 -14.12 13.63
CA LYS A 505 -19.13 -13.66 14.91
C LYS A 505 -18.31 -14.21 16.06
N ARG A 506 -17.94 -13.35 17.00
CA ARG A 506 -17.16 -13.72 18.18
C ARG A 506 -17.90 -14.77 19.01
N ARG A 507 -17.17 -15.78 19.45
CA ARG A 507 -17.65 -16.86 20.31
C ARG A 507 -17.65 -16.43 21.78
N ASP A 508 -18.62 -16.92 22.55
CA ASP A 508 -18.61 -16.76 24.01
C ASP A 508 -17.47 -17.57 24.65
N LYS A 509 -17.16 -18.73 24.06
CA LYS A 509 -16.08 -19.61 24.51
C LYS A 509 -15.19 -19.95 23.33
N PRO A 510 -13.87 -19.71 23.41
CA PRO A 510 -12.92 -20.10 22.39
C PRO A 510 -12.94 -21.60 22.13
N LEU A 511 -12.77 -22.03 20.88
CA LEU A 511 -12.44 -23.41 20.57
C LEU A 511 -11.05 -23.73 21.11
N GLN A 512 -10.89 -24.94 21.65
CA GLN A 512 -9.56 -25.43 21.95
C GLN A 512 -8.85 -25.81 20.66
N ALA A 513 -7.65 -25.28 20.49
CA ALA A 513 -6.81 -25.56 19.35
C ALA A 513 -5.47 -26.11 19.84
N ARG A 514 -4.97 -27.16 19.18
CA ARG A 514 -3.69 -27.78 19.51
C ARG A 514 -2.86 -27.92 18.25
N LEU A 515 -1.59 -27.50 18.34
CA LEU A 515 -0.62 -27.84 17.33
C LEU A 515 -0.06 -29.23 17.67
N THR A 516 -0.24 -30.18 16.77
CA THR A 516 0.19 -31.58 16.92
C THR A 516 1.17 -31.92 15.82
N ASN A 517 1.95 -32.97 16.01
CA ASN A 517 2.93 -33.46 15.04
C ASN A 517 3.90 -32.36 14.56
N ALA A 518 4.31 -31.48 15.47
CA ALA A 518 5.27 -30.44 15.15
C ALA A 518 6.62 -31.08 14.75
N THR A 519 7.07 -30.82 13.53
CA THR A 519 8.30 -31.36 12.96
C THR A 519 9.19 -30.22 12.53
N GLU A 520 10.40 -30.14 13.08
CA GLU A 520 11.44 -29.23 12.59
C GLU A 520 12.30 -29.97 11.56
N SER A 521 12.50 -29.35 10.42
CA SER A 521 13.24 -29.92 9.30
C SER A 521 13.96 -28.83 8.51
N THR A 522 14.77 -29.27 7.55
CA THR A 522 15.52 -28.39 6.68
C THR A 522 15.36 -28.81 5.22
N ALA A 523 15.38 -27.81 4.33
CA ALA A 523 15.37 -28.01 2.88
C ALA A 523 16.37 -27.07 2.21
N MET A 524 16.74 -27.35 0.97
CA MET A 524 17.55 -26.44 0.16
C MET A 524 16.65 -25.55 -0.69
N PHE A 525 17.16 -24.39 -1.11
CA PHE A 525 16.46 -23.55 -2.07
C PHE A 525 16.16 -24.33 -3.37
N GLY A 526 14.92 -24.25 -3.85
CA GLY A 526 14.46 -24.93 -5.05
C GLY A 526 14.12 -26.42 -4.85
N GLN A 527 14.32 -26.99 -3.66
CA GLN A 527 13.97 -28.38 -3.34
C GLN A 527 12.48 -28.48 -3.03
N TRP A 528 11.80 -29.48 -3.62
CA TRP A 528 10.46 -29.87 -3.24
C TRP A 528 10.46 -30.61 -1.90
N VAL A 529 9.63 -30.16 -1.00
CA VAL A 529 9.34 -30.81 0.27
C VAL A 529 7.98 -31.49 0.15
N SER A 530 7.95 -32.80 0.21
CA SER A 530 6.69 -33.57 0.21
C SER A 530 6.02 -33.47 1.57
N MET A 531 4.70 -33.29 1.57
CA MET A 531 3.85 -33.26 2.75
C MET A 531 2.98 -34.54 2.72
N GLU A 532 3.20 -35.43 3.67
CA GLU A 532 2.40 -36.63 3.80
C GLU A 532 0.93 -36.29 4.16
N SER A 533 0.03 -37.27 4.06
CA SER A 533 -1.43 -37.10 4.12
C SER A 533 -1.88 -36.19 5.26
N VAL A 534 -2.22 -34.96 4.91
CA VAL A 534 -2.70 -33.94 5.83
C VAL A 534 -4.18 -34.14 6.04
N THR A 535 -4.58 -34.50 7.23
CA THR A 535 -5.99 -34.71 7.62
C THR A 535 -6.56 -33.54 8.43
N ALA A 536 -5.77 -32.48 8.65
CA ALA A 536 -6.15 -31.30 9.40
C ALA A 536 -5.44 -30.07 8.79
N PRO A 537 -5.88 -28.84 9.04
CA PRO A 537 -5.17 -27.64 8.65
C PRO A 537 -3.69 -27.69 9.09
N MET A 538 -2.79 -27.29 8.21
CA MET A 538 -1.35 -27.33 8.48
C MET A 538 -0.75 -25.93 8.56
N MET A 539 -0.06 -25.68 9.66
CA MET A 539 0.75 -24.48 9.86
C MET A 539 2.17 -24.71 9.37
N LEU A 540 2.74 -23.70 8.72
CA LEU A 540 4.15 -23.66 8.31
C LEU A 540 4.81 -22.40 8.88
N SER A 541 5.93 -22.56 9.58
CA SER A 541 6.84 -21.47 9.94
C SER A 541 8.16 -21.67 9.16
N VAL A 542 8.70 -20.58 8.59
CA VAL A 542 9.91 -20.63 7.77
C VAL A 542 10.92 -19.61 8.28
N THR A 543 12.14 -20.07 8.50
CA THR A 543 13.27 -19.22 8.87
C THR A 543 14.38 -19.34 7.83
N LEU A 544 14.72 -18.21 7.23
CA LEU A 544 15.80 -18.07 6.28
C LEU A 544 16.96 -17.33 6.95
N SER A 545 18.18 -17.68 6.61
CA SER A 545 19.36 -17.05 7.18
C SER A 545 20.13 -16.30 6.09
N PRO A 546 20.00 -14.97 5.99
CA PRO A 546 20.85 -14.17 5.12
C PRO A 546 22.32 -14.35 5.53
N ASN A 547 23.22 -14.49 4.55
CA ASN A 547 24.66 -14.43 4.80
C ASN A 547 25.15 -12.98 4.84
N VAL A 548 26.44 -12.74 4.95
CA VAL A 548 27.03 -11.38 5.01
C VAL A 548 26.61 -10.52 3.80
N LEU A 549 26.61 -11.10 2.59
CA LEU A 549 26.18 -10.41 1.37
C LEU A 549 24.66 -10.11 1.41
N GLY A 550 23.87 -11.01 1.98
CA GLY A 550 22.43 -10.81 2.17
C GLY A 550 22.11 -9.66 3.12
N HIS A 551 22.80 -9.59 4.25
CA HIS A 551 22.67 -8.48 5.20
C HIS A 551 23.09 -7.15 4.55
N LEU A 552 24.19 -7.13 3.82
CA LEU A 552 24.66 -5.95 3.10
C LEU A 552 23.65 -5.51 2.01
N ALA A 553 23.11 -6.45 1.24
CA ALA A 553 22.10 -6.17 0.23
C ALA A 553 20.80 -5.61 0.84
N ALA A 554 20.32 -6.18 1.94
CA ALA A 554 19.13 -5.70 2.66
C ALA A 554 19.36 -4.28 3.25
N PHE A 555 20.56 -4.01 3.77
CA PHE A 555 20.93 -2.70 4.29
C PHE A 555 21.04 -1.65 3.18
N LEU A 556 21.82 -1.93 2.13
CA LEU A 556 22.10 -0.94 1.07
C LEU A 556 20.93 -0.77 0.10
N PHE A 557 20.14 -1.82 -0.11
CA PHE A 557 19.04 -1.80 -1.08
C PHE A 557 17.83 -2.58 -0.56
N ARG A 558 17.72 -3.87 -0.89
CA ARG A 558 16.62 -4.78 -0.49
C ARG A 558 17.09 -6.23 -0.50
N PRO A 559 16.48 -7.12 0.30
CA PRO A 559 16.72 -8.55 0.18
C PRO A 559 16.18 -9.07 -1.17
N PRO A 560 16.70 -10.21 -1.67
CA PRO A 560 16.09 -10.91 -2.80
C PRO A 560 14.63 -11.29 -2.50
N ILE A 561 13.76 -11.15 -3.50
CA ILE A 561 12.36 -11.57 -3.38
C ILE A 561 12.30 -13.09 -3.35
N LEU A 562 11.50 -13.62 -2.43
CA LEU A 562 11.28 -15.04 -2.21
C LEU A 562 9.93 -15.47 -2.75
N HIS A 563 9.88 -16.69 -3.27
CA HIS A 563 8.67 -17.33 -3.77
C HIS A 563 8.43 -18.66 -3.04
N LEU A 564 7.17 -18.92 -2.77
CA LEU A 564 6.63 -20.18 -2.30
C LEU A 564 5.79 -20.80 -3.41
N THR A 565 6.23 -21.92 -3.97
CA THR A 565 5.43 -22.71 -4.91
C THR A 565 4.79 -23.84 -4.14
N VAL A 566 3.50 -24.02 -4.28
CA VAL A 566 2.75 -25.14 -3.69
C VAL A 566 2.22 -26.06 -4.79
N ARG A 567 2.21 -27.36 -4.52
CA ARG A 567 1.53 -28.36 -5.33
C ARG A 567 0.31 -28.83 -4.56
N LEU A 568 -0.84 -28.80 -5.22
CA LEU A 568 -2.12 -29.15 -4.64
C LEU A 568 -2.48 -30.61 -4.92
N ALA A 569 -3.39 -31.17 -4.13
CA ALA A 569 -3.87 -32.53 -4.29
C ALA A 569 -4.57 -32.76 -5.65
N ASN A 570 -5.16 -31.73 -6.24
CA ASN A 570 -5.71 -31.77 -7.60
C ASN A 570 -4.64 -31.79 -8.72
N GLY A 571 -3.35 -31.72 -8.38
CA GLY A 571 -2.20 -31.72 -9.29
C GLY A 571 -1.77 -30.34 -9.80
N ASN A 572 -2.46 -29.26 -9.44
CA ASN A 572 -2.09 -27.90 -9.84
C ASN A 572 -0.89 -27.41 -9.03
N GLU A 573 -0.01 -26.63 -9.68
CA GLU A 573 1.03 -25.87 -9.02
C GLU A 573 0.71 -24.38 -9.08
N GLN A 574 0.93 -23.70 -7.94
CA GLN A 574 0.70 -22.26 -7.83
C GLN A 574 1.89 -21.61 -7.14
N GLU A 575 2.29 -20.45 -7.63
CA GLU A 575 3.42 -19.69 -7.11
C GLU A 575 2.97 -18.37 -6.50
N TYR A 576 3.45 -18.11 -5.29
CA TYR A 576 3.15 -16.94 -4.50
C TYR A 576 4.41 -16.30 -3.98
N ARG A 577 4.33 -15.03 -3.64
CA ARG A 577 5.38 -14.33 -2.92
C ARG A 577 5.43 -14.80 -1.45
N LEU A 578 6.64 -15.08 -0.95
CA LEU A 578 6.92 -15.33 0.45
C LEU A 578 7.55 -14.09 1.10
N VAL A 579 6.99 -13.65 2.23
CA VAL A 579 7.57 -12.56 3.04
C VAL A 579 8.21 -13.17 4.29
N GLU A 580 9.55 -13.14 4.36
CA GLU A 580 10.32 -13.82 5.41
C GLU A 580 9.88 -13.42 6.82
N GLY A 581 9.71 -12.11 7.09
CA GLY A 581 9.35 -11.62 8.41
C GLY A 581 8.02 -12.17 8.92
N ILE A 582 7.04 -12.30 8.01
CA ILE A 582 5.72 -12.86 8.32
C ILE A 582 5.79 -14.38 8.42
N ALA A 583 6.47 -15.03 7.46
CA ALA A 583 6.58 -16.49 7.41
C ALA A 583 7.24 -17.09 8.66
N ARG A 584 8.11 -16.32 9.32
CA ARG A 584 8.73 -16.70 10.60
C ARG A 584 7.71 -16.79 11.74
N SER A 585 6.64 -16.02 11.71
CA SER A 585 5.56 -16.08 12.71
C SER A 585 4.71 -17.35 12.58
N GLY A 586 4.74 -17.99 11.43
CA GLY A 586 3.89 -19.11 11.06
C GLY A 586 2.59 -18.65 10.38
N PHE A 587 2.18 -19.39 9.36
CA PHE A 587 0.95 -19.17 8.60
C PHE A 587 0.30 -20.49 8.22
N LEU A 588 -1.00 -20.45 7.91
CA LEU A 588 -1.73 -21.62 7.44
C LEU A 588 -1.30 -21.94 5.99
N LEU A 589 -0.61 -23.07 5.80
CA LEU A 589 -0.16 -23.54 4.50
C LEU A 589 -1.22 -24.42 3.79
N SER A 590 -1.89 -25.29 4.51
CA SER A 590 -2.84 -26.24 3.94
C SER A 590 -4.13 -26.26 4.75
N PRO A 591 -5.31 -26.25 4.09
CA PRO A 591 -5.53 -26.11 2.65
C PRO A 591 -5.17 -24.71 2.14
N LEU A 592 -4.96 -24.57 0.82
CA LEU A 592 -4.88 -23.25 0.19
C LEU A 592 -6.25 -22.58 0.27
N ILE A 593 -6.30 -21.36 0.84
CA ILE A 593 -7.54 -20.62 1.09
C ILE A 593 -7.47 -19.30 0.32
N GLU A 594 -8.19 -19.20 -0.79
CA GLU A 594 -8.28 -18.00 -1.63
C GLU A 594 -9.64 -17.29 -1.53
N THR A 595 -10.63 -17.94 -0.88
CA THR A 595 -11.99 -17.42 -0.80
C THR A 595 -12.57 -17.49 0.63
N PRO A 596 -13.56 -16.64 0.96
CA PRO A 596 -14.30 -16.71 2.21
C PRO A 596 -14.91 -18.08 2.50
N LEU A 597 -15.39 -18.78 1.47
CA LEU A 597 -16.05 -20.08 1.62
C LEU A 597 -15.05 -21.19 1.97
N GLU A 598 -13.85 -21.14 1.43
CA GLU A 598 -12.76 -22.08 1.77
C GLU A 598 -12.31 -21.91 3.21
N PHE A 599 -12.24 -20.65 3.69
CA PHE A 599 -11.98 -20.40 5.12
C PHE A 599 -13.11 -20.95 6.01
N ALA A 600 -14.36 -20.74 5.63
CA ALA A 600 -15.50 -21.27 6.34
C ALA A 600 -15.51 -22.81 6.36
N ALA A 601 -15.17 -23.47 5.25
CA ALA A 601 -15.04 -24.93 5.17
C ALA A 601 -13.94 -25.46 6.09
N THR A 602 -12.82 -24.75 6.17
CA THR A 602 -11.71 -25.07 7.09
C THR A 602 -12.14 -24.89 8.56
N ALA A 603 -12.83 -23.78 8.87
CA ALA A 603 -13.36 -23.50 10.20
C ALA A 603 -14.42 -24.51 10.67
N THR A 604 -15.17 -25.14 9.76
CA THR A 604 -16.22 -26.10 10.05
C THR A 604 -15.81 -27.57 9.88
N ASP A 605 -14.56 -27.82 9.51
CA ASP A 605 -14.01 -29.17 9.26
C ASP A 605 -14.70 -29.90 8.10
N THR A 606 -15.10 -29.16 7.08
CA THR A 606 -15.80 -29.68 5.90
C THR A 606 -14.80 -29.96 4.78
N TRP A 607 -13.94 -30.95 4.99
CA TRP A 607 -12.78 -31.27 4.12
C TRP A 607 -13.14 -31.61 2.68
N ALA A 608 -14.29 -32.21 2.44
CA ALA A 608 -14.70 -32.57 1.07
C ALA A 608 -14.70 -31.34 0.13
N VAL A 609 -14.96 -30.14 0.67
CA VAL A 609 -14.96 -28.89 -0.11
C VAL A 609 -13.57 -28.43 -0.47
N VAL A 610 -12.59 -28.67 0.40
CA VAL A 610 -11.22 -28.17 0.24
C VAL A 610 -10.19 -29.27 -0.02
N GLU A 611 -10.61 -30.52 -0.21
CA GLU A 611 -9.71 -31.66 -0.42
C GLU A 611 -8.76 -31.45 -1.61
N GLY A 612 -9.26 -30.97 -2.73
CA GLY A 612 -8.47 -30.66 -3.91
C GLY A 612 -7.46 -29.53 -3.72
N LEU A 613 -7.66 -28.69 -2.70
CA LEU A 613 -6.81 -27.54 -2.33
C LEU A 613 -5.77 -27.89 -1.26
N ARG A 614 -5.72 -29.16 -0.81
CA ARG A 614 -4.66 -29.59 0.11
C ARG A 614 -3.29 -29.43 -0.55
N VAL A 615 -2.35 -28.81 0.19
CA VAL A 615 -0.97 -28.71 -0.25
C VAL A 615 -0.28 -30.04 0.02
N VAL A 616 0.13 -30.73 -1.02
CA VAL A 616 0.84 -32.03 -0.94
C VAL A 616 2.35 -31.90 -1.07
N ALA A 617 2.84 -30.78 -1.57
CA ALA A 617 4.26 -30.42 -1.56
C ALA A 617 4.43 -28.92 -1.66
N PHE A 618 5.54 -28.41 -1.13
CA PHE A 618 5.93 -27.01 -1.30
C PHE A 618 7.41 -26.88 -1.67
N ARG A 619 7.75 -25.74 -2.26
CA ARG A 619 9.12 -25.37 -2.62
C ARG A 619 9.31 -23.89 -2.36
N ILE A 620 10.46 -23.52 -1.75
CA ILE A 620 10.82 -22.11 -1.54
C ILE A 620 12.05 -21.80 -2.38
N ASP A 621 12.00 -20.70 -3.09
CA ASP A 621 13.09 -20.21 -3.93
C ASP A 621 13.16 -18.69 -3.96
N THR A 622 14.23 -18.15 -4.53
CA THR A 622 14.35 -16.75 -4.88
C THR A 622 13.83 -16.49 -6.30
N LEU A 623 13.33 -15.29 -6.56
CA LEU A 623 12.81 -14.90 -7.89
C LEU A 623 13.81 -15.17 -9.04
N SER A 624 15.10 -15.20 -8.76
CA SER A 624 16.16 -15.60 -9.69
C SER A 624 17.20 -16.43 -8.97
N GLU A 625 17.76 -17.46 -9.63
CA GLU A 625 18.79 -18.33 -9.03
C GLU A 625 19.96 -17.55 -8.44
N SER A 626 20.35 -16.42 -9.04
CA SER A 626 21.38 -15.55 -8.50
C SER A 626 21.04 -14.95 -7.13
N GLY A 627 19.77 -14.95 -6.74
CA GLY A 627 19.33 -14.53 -5.42
C GLY A 627 19.75 -15.46 -4.29
N ARG A 628 19.91 -16.74 -4.57
CA ARG A 628 20.31 -17.76 -3.57
C ARG A 628 21.65 -17.45 -2.90
N ARG A 629 22.59 -16.82 -3.63
CA ARG A 629 23.92 -16.42 -3.12
C ARG A 629 23.89 -15.47 -1.91
N PHE A 630 22.76 -14.83 -1.63
CA PHE A 630 22.57 -13.93 -0.50
C PHE A 630 22.09 -14.63 0.77
N TYR A 631 21.83 -15.93 0.70
CA TYR A 631 21.38 -16.74 1.83
C TYR A 631 22.35 -17.87 2.12
N VAL A 632 22.28 -18.42 3.32
CA VAL A 632 22.79 -19.76 3.61
C VAL A 632 21.89 -20.72 2.86
N ASN A 633 22.46 -21.68 2.12
CA ASN A 633 21.69 -22.59 1.27
C ASN A 633 20.92 -23.65 2.07
N GLN A 634 20.34 -23.25 3.18
CA GLN A 634 19.54 -24.10 4.06
C GLN A 634 18.36 -23.29 4.60
N ILE A 635 17.16 -23.78 4.35
CA ILE A 635 15.91 -23.23 4.84
C ILE A 635 15.49 -24.08 6.03
N LYS A 636 15.31 -23.47 7.19
CA LYS A 636 14.70 -24.12 8.37
C LYS A 636 13.20 -23.92 8.34
N TYR A 637 12.44 -24.96 8.55
CA TYR A 637 10.99 -24.86 8.65
C TYR A 637 10.44 -25.75 9.75
N THR A 638 9.33 -25.32 10.33
CA THR A 638 8.52 -26.10 11.26
C THR A 638 7.14 -26.27 10.66
N SER A 639 6.67 -27.50 10.52
CA SER A 639 5.29 -27.83 10.15
C SER A 639 4.56 -28.45 11.32
N ALA A 640 3.29 -28.11 11.50
CA ALA A 640 2.44 -28.65 12.55
C ALA A 640 0.99 -28.71 12.09
N LEU A 641 0.24 -29.73 12.52
CA LEU A 641 -1.18 -29.83 12.26
C LEU A 641 -1.95 -29.01 13.30
N LEU A 642 -2.88 -28.20 12.84
CA LEU A 642 -3.80 -27.44 13.68
C LEU A 642 -5.05 -28.28 13.90
N GLN A 643 -5.16 -28.90 15.05
CA GLN A 643 -6.36 -29.63 15.45
C GLN A 643 -7.30 -28.69 16.20
N LEU A 644 -8.54 -28.59 15.73
CA LEU A 644 -9.62 -27.86 16.35
C LEU A 644 -10.60 -28.86 16.95
N ASP A 645 -11.00 -28.68 18.22
CA ASP A 645 -11.96 -29.56 18.87
C ASP A 645 -13.32 -29.51 18.14
N ALA A 646 -13.95 -30.68 18.01
CA ALA A 646 -15.32 -30.77 17.50
C ALA A 646 -16.31 -30.05 18.43
N ASP A 647 -17.21 -29.28 17.81
CA ASP A 647 -18.21 -28.47 18.52
C ASP A 647 -19.55 -28.52 17.77
N ALA A 648 -20.65 -28.62 18.49
CA ALA A 648 -21.98 -28.56 17.92
C ALA A 648 -22.27 -27.24 17.16
N ALA A 649 -21.60 -26.15 17.53
CA ALA A 649 -21.70 -24.89 16.81
C ALA A 649 -21.14 -25.01 15.39
N ARG A 650 -20.00 -25.71 15.20
CA ARG A 650 -19.40 -25.98 13.87
C ARG A 650 -20.36 -26.77 12.97
N ALA A 651 -21.00 -27.81 13.53
CA ALA A 651 -21.97 -28.59 12.77
C ALA A 651 -23.15 -27.74 12.29
N ARG A 652 -23.68 -26.87 13.16
CA ARG A 652 -24.77 -25.95 12.77
C ARG A 652 -24.38 -24.95 11.72
N VAL A 653 -23.12 -24.47 11.74
CA VAL A 653 -22.58 -23.59 10.70
C VAL A 653 -22.43 -24.36 9.40
N ALA A 654 -21.87 -25.58 9.43
CA ALA A 654 -21.76 -26.42 8.24
C ALA A 654 -23.12 -26.68 7.59
N ASP A 655 -24.14 -26.93 8.40
CA ASP A 655 -25.53 -27.12 7.92
C ASP A 655 -26.08 -25.86 7.23
N ARG A 656 -25.83 -24.68 7.81
CA ARG A 656 -26.27 -23.41 7.19
C ARG A 656 -25.60 -23.15 5.85
N LEU A 657 -24.31 -23.45 5.72
CA LEU A 657 -23.51 -23.21 4.51
C LEU A 657 -23.52 -24.40 3.54
N ARG A 658 -24.38 -25.40 3.77
CA ARG A 658 -24.43 -26.66 2.98
C ARG A 658 -24.61 -26.41 1.47
N VAL A 659 -25.46 -25.46 1.12
CA VAL A 659 -25.72 -25.13 -0.28
C VAL A 659 -24.49 -24.52 -0.94
N GLU A 660 -23.84 -23.57 -0.26
CA GLU A 660 -22.62 -22.89 -0.71
C GLU A 660 -21.46 -23.89 -0.84
N PHE A 661 -21.30 -24.80 0.11
CA PHE A 661 -20.30 -25.86 0.07
C PHE A 661 -20.55 -26.82 -1.12
N ARG A 662 -21.80 -27.21 -1.37
CA ARG A 662 -22.17 -28.04 -2.51
C ARG A 662 -21.81 -27.34 -3.84
N ARG A 663 -22.15 -26.05 -3.95
CA ARG A 663 -21.84 -25.24 -5.13
C ARG A 663 -20.34 -25.14 -5.38
N GLN A 664 -19.55 -24.91 -4.33
CA GLN A 664 -18.10 -24.87 -4.43
C GLN A 664 -17.52 -26.24 -4.84
N GLN A 665 -18.00 -27.32 -4.25
CA GLN A 665 -17.57 -28.68 -4.62
C GLN A 665 -17.86 -28.99 -6.09
N VAL A 666 -19.04 -28.62 -6.57
CA VAL A 666 -19.42 -28.77 -7.99
C VAL A 666 -18.41 -27.98 -8.87
N THR A 667 -18.17 -26.73 -8.53
CA THR A 667 -17.25 -25.84 -9.26
C THR A 667 -15.82 -26.43 -9.35
N HIS A 668 -15.28 -26.88 -8.22
CA HIS A 668 -13.94 -27.49 -8.19
C HIS A 668 -13.88 -28.83 -8.94
N THR A 669 -14.93 -29.64 -8.88
CA THR A 669 -15.01 -30.89 -9.63
C THR A 669 -14.96 -30.63 -11.13
N MET A 670 -15.74 -29.66 -11.60
CA MET A 670 -15.75 -29.27 -13.02
C MET A 670 -14.40 -28.70 -13.47
N ALA A 671 -13.77 -27.85 -12.65
CA ALA A 671 -12.45 -27.31 -12.92
C ALA A 671 -11.39 -28.43 -13.03
N ALA A 672 -11.37 -29.36 -12.08
CA ALA A 672 -10.42 -30.48 -12.08
C ALA A 672 -10.56 -31.40 -13.30
N LEU A 673 -11.79 -31.65 -13.74
CA LEU A 673 -12.05 -32.44 -14.94
C LEU A 673 -11.65 -31.71 -16.23
N SER A 674 -11.77 -30.39 -16.24
CA SER A 674 -11.51 -29.53 -17.41
C SER A 674 -10.02 -29.15 -17.51
N SER A 675 -9.33 -28.91 -16.42
CA SER A 675 -7.91 -28.47 -16.40
C SER A 675 -6.95 -29.47 -17.00
N ARG A 676 -7.29 -30.79 -16.96
CA ARG A 676 -6.53 -31.85 -17.64
C ARG A 676 -6.52 -31.72 -19.18
N LYS A 677 -7.44 -30.93 -19.72
CA LYS A 677 -7.62 -30.77 -21.19
C LYS A 677 -7.39 -29.32 -21.67
N ARG A 678 -7.50 -28.31 -20.81
CA ARG A 678 -7.41 -26.87 -21.17
C ARG A 678 -6.92 -25.99 -20.01
N PRO A 679 -5.86 -25.18 -20.20
CA PRO A 679 -5.25 -24.38 -19.15
C PRO A 679 -6.03 -23.10 -18.72
N PHE A 680 -7.18 -22.79 -19.31
CA PHE A 680 -7.92 -21.55 -19.11
C PHE A 680 -9.23 -21.68 -18.31
N VAL A 681 -9.37 -22.75 -17.52
CA VAL A 681 -10.49 -22.95 -16.61
C VAL A 681 -9.98 -22.78 -15.19
N ILE A 682 -10.46 -21.75 -14.48
CA ILE A 682 -10.03 -21.40 -13.13
C ILE A 682 -11.26 -21.36 -12.23
N ALA A 683 -11.22 -22.16 -11.14
CA ALA A 683 -12.24 -22.10 -10.09
C ALA A 683 -11.81 -21.17 -8.95
N ARG A 684 -12.73 -20.32 -8.51
CA ARG A 684 -12.57 -19.49 -7.30
C ARG A 684 -13.87 -19.53 -6.51
N GLY A 685 -13.87 -20.23 -5.39
CA GLY A 685 -15.07 -20.47 -4.60
C GLY A 685 -16.16 -21.13 -5.44
N THR A 686 -17.30 -20.50 -5.63
CA THR A 686 -18.39 -20.96 -6.48
C THR A 686 -18.35 -20.43 -7.90
N GLU A 687 -17.34 -19.63 -8.26
CA GLU A 687 -17.12 -19.10 -9.60
C GLU A 687 -16.18 -19.99 -10.41
N LEU A 688 -16.57 -20.31 -11.61
CA LEU A 688 -15.79 -21.06 -12.59
C LEU A 688 -15.56 -20.18 -13.83
N PHE A 689 -14.42 -19.53 -13.89
CA PHE A 689 -13.98 -18.78 -15.06
C PHE A 689 -13.71 -19.76 -16.21
N ALA A 690 -14.27 -19.49 -17.38
CA ALA A 690 -14.16 -20.33 -18.56
C ALA A 690 -14.14 -19.44 -19.81
N HIS A 691 -12.95 -19.11 -20.32
CA HIS A 691 -12.81 -18.37 -21.58
C HIS A 691 -13.38 -19.20 -22.74
N ALA A 692 -14.40 -18.65 -23.41
CA ALA A 692 -15.01 -19.36 -24.56
C ALA A 692 -14.02 -19.56 -25.71
N PRO A 693 -14.10 -20.68 -26.45
CA PRO A 693 -15.06 -21.79 -26.28
C PRO A 693 -14.59 -22.81 -25.23
N VAL A 694 -15.43 -23.17 -24.28
CA VAL A 694 -15.14 -24.19 -23.26
C VAL A 694 -16.33 -25.14 -23.07
N ARG A 695 -16.02 -26.41 -22.85
CA ARG A 695 -16.95 -27.43 -22.39
C ARG A 695 -16.52 -27.94 -21.02
N LEU A 696 -17.47 -27.95 -20.10
CA LEU A 696 -17.31 -28.36 -18.70
C LEU A 696 -18.27 -29.53 -18.45
N ASP A 697 -17.72 -30.68 -18.11
CA ASP A 697 -18.48 -31.91 -17.85
C ASP A 697 -18.63 -32.12 -16.34
N LEU A 698 -19.87 -32.33 -15.87
CA LEU A 698 -20.18 -32.68 -14.48
C LEU A 698 -20.89 -34.04 -14.42
N PRO A 699 -20.22 -35.10 -14.02
CA PRO A 699 -20.89 -36.40 -13.78
C PRO A 699 -21.84 -36.27 -12.56
N VAL A 700 -23.05 -36.75 -12.71
CA VAL A 700 -24.07 -36.77 -11.68
C VAL A 700 -24.72 -38.15 -11.57
N GLN A 701 -25.16 -38.52 -10.34
CA GLN A 701 -25.93 -39.75 -10.13
C GLN A 701 -27.42 -39.58 -10.55
N SER A 702 -27.93 -38.39 -10.27
CA SER A 702 -29.24 -37.92 -10.70
C SER A 702 -29.24 -36.39 -10.75
N ALA A 703 -30.17 -35.81 -11.48
CA ALA A 703 -30.40 -34.36 -11.47
C ALA A 703 -31.88 -34.09 -11.80
N ALA A 704 -32.62 -33.56 -10.84
CA ALA A 704 -33.99 -33.10 -11.02
C ALA A 704 -34.06 -31.61 -11.38
N ARG A 705 -33.18 -30.80 -10.78
CA ARG A 705 -33.08 -29.35 -11.00
C ARG A 705 -31.63 -28.93 -11.12
N VAL A 706 -31.39 -27.98 -12.02
CA VAL A 706 -30.09 -27.30 -12.15
C VAL A 706 -30.30 -25.80 -12.08
N SER A 707 -29.57 -25.13 -11.25
CA SER A 707 -29.48 -23.66 -11.24
C SER A 707 -28.04 -23.22 -11.41
N ALA A 708 -27.83 -22.10 -12.12
CA ALA A 708 -26.50 -21.48 -12.28
C ALA A 708 -26.65 -20.00 -12.56
N ARG A 709 -25.69 -19.20 -12.12
CA ARG A 709 -25.49 -17.83 -12.62
C ARG A 709 -24.39 -17.82 -13.66
N PHE A 710 -24.46 -16.87 -14.60
CA PHE A 710 -23.47 -16.74 -15.67
C PHE A 710 -23.40 -15.32 -16.20
N ALA A 711 -22.22 -14.89 -16.61
CA ALA A 711 -21.99 -13.60 -17.26
C ALA A 711 -20.63 -13.54 -17.96
N LEU A 712 -20.33 -12.40 -18.58
CA LEU A 712 -18.97 -12.02 -18.96
C LEU A 712 -18.39 -11.07 -17.93
N GLN A 713 -17.06 -11.12 -17.71
CA GLN A 713 -16.38 -10.18 -16.83
C GLN A 713 -16.44 -8.75 -17.40
N ALA A 714 -16.52 -7.74 -16.54
CA ALA A 714 -16.64 -6.32 -16.94
C ALA A 714 -15.52 -5.87 -17.89
N GLY A 715 -14.33 -6.43 -17.79
CA GLY A 715 -13.22 -6.18 -18.70
C GLY A 715 -13.50 -6.60 -20.16
N ALA A 716 -14.41 -7.53 -20.39
CA ALA A 716 -14.69 -8.06 -21.73
C ALA A 716 -15.33 -7.01 -22.67
N TRP A 717 -16.10 -6.08 -22.13
CA TRP A 717 -16.80 -5.02 -22.89
C TRP A 717 -16.32 -3.59 -22.60
N SER A 718 -15.43 -3.39 -21.64
CA SER A 718 -14.88 -2.06 -21.28
C SER A 718 -13.63 -1.68 -22.07
N GLN A 719 -13.19 -2.53 -23.01
CA GLN A 719 -12.03 -2.32 -23.86
C GLN A 719 -12.40 -1.50 -25.13
N ASP A 720 -11.38 -1.14 -25.91
CA ASP A 720 -11.59 -0.49 -27.20
C ASP A 720 -12.45 -1.39 -28.12
N ALA A 721 -13.30 -0.79 -28.93
CA ALA A 721 -14.26 -1.50 -29.79
C ALA A 721 -13.64 -2.60 -30.70
N ALA A 722 -12.35 -2.47 -31.02
CA ALA A 722 -11.63 -3.46 -31.84
C ALA A 722 -11.22 -4.73 -31.05
N THR A 723 -11.20 -4.67 -29.73
CA THR A 723 -10.74 -5.76 -28.84
C THR A 723 -11.84 -6.26 -27.89
N ALA A 724 -12.97 -5.57 -27.81
CA ALA A 724 -14.11 -5.98 -26.99
C ALA A 724 -14.71 -7.29 -27.52
N THR A 725 -15.40 -8.03 -26.61
CA THR A 725 -16.14 -9.24 -26.98
C THR A 725 -17.27 -8.93 -27.99
N ASP A 726 -17.54 -9.85 -28.87
CA ASP A 726 -18.74 -9.82 -29.71
C ASP A 726 -19.89 -10.69 -29.16
N GLY A 727 -19.69 -11.19 -27.91
CA GLY A 727 -20.66 -11.91 -27.12
C GLY A 727 -20.37 -13.42 -27.04
N VAL A 728 -20.98 -14.04 -26.02
CA VAL A 728 -20.80 -15.48 -25.71
C VAL A 728 -22.15 -16.17 -25.56
N CYS A 729 -22.27 -17.36 -26.11
CA CYS A 729 -23.42 -18.22 -25.92
C CYS A 729 -23.18 -19.23 -24.80
N PHE A 730 -24.08 -19.25 -23.82
CA PHE A 730 -24.09 -20.16 -22.68
C PHE A 730 -25.12 -21.27 -22.93
N ARG A 731 -24.71 -22.53 -22.78
CA ARG A 731 -25.59 -23.70 -23.01
C ARG A 731 -25.42 -24.72 -21.89
N ILE A 732 -26.52 -25.39 -21.54
CA ILE A 732 -26.50 -26.53 -20.61
C ILE A 732 -27.17 -27.70 -21.31
N PHE A 733 -26.52 -28.87 -21.26
CA PHE A 733 -27.05 -30.12 -21.81
C PHE A 733 -27.05 -31.19 -20.71
N GLU A 734 -27.97 -32.13 -20.85
CA GLU A 734 -27.88 -33.43 -20.19
C GLU A 734 -27.44 -34.49 -21.21
N VAL A 735 -26.59 -35.39 -20.74
CA VAL A 735 -26.12 -36.54 -21.51
C VAL A 735 -26.35 -37.81 -20.67
N THR A 736 -27.18 -38.67 -21.17
CA THR A 736 -27.47 -39.94 -20.51
C THR A 736 -26.34 -40.97 -20.74
N GLN A 737 -26.32 -42.07 -20.00
CA GLN A 737 -25.29 -43.11 -20.15
C GLN A 737 -25.22 -43.71 -21.56
N ASN A 738 -26.33 -43.77 -22.29
CA ASN A 738 -26.35 -44.23 -23.69
C ASN A 738 -25.88 -43.17 -24.69
N GLY A 739 -25.40 -42.01 -24.21
CA GLY A 739 -24.87 -40.94 -25.08
C GLY A 739 -25.93 -40.00 -25.66
N THR A 740 -27.21 -40.19 -25.34
CA THR A 740 -28.26 -39.25 -25.79
C THR A 740 -28.04 -37.88 -25.17
N ARG A 741 -27.93 -36.85 -26.04
CA ARG A 741 -27.69 -35.45 -25.60
C ARG A 741 -28.98 -34.65 -25.83
N ARG A 742 -29.46 -33.98 -24.75
CA ARG A 742 -30.59 -33.07 -24.74
C ARG A 742 -30.19 -31.70 -24.28
N ARG A 743 -30.51 -30.65 -25.03
CA ARG A 743 -30.27 -29.27 -24.62
C ARG A 743 -31.34 -28.84 -23.61
N LEU A 744 -30.89 -28.37 -22.43
CA LEU A 744 -31.73 -27.89 -21.36
C LEU A 744 -31.87 -26.37 -21.37
N PHE A 745 -30.80 -25.67 -21.75
CA PHE A 745 -30.71 -24.21 -21.70
C PHE A 745 -29.82 -23.65 -22.81
N GLU A 746 -30.18 -22.48 -23.32
CA GLU A 746 -29.33 -21.68 -24.20
C GLU A 746 -29.67 -20.18 -24.04
N ARG A 747 -28.66 -19.36 -23.86
CA ARG A 747 -28.73 -17.90 -23.92
C ARG A 747 -27.40 -17.34 -24.41
N CYS A 748 -27.46 -16.41 -25.38
CA CYS A 748 -26.29 -15.65 -25.82
C CYS A 748 -26.35 -14.25 -25.19
N LEU A 749 -25.23 -13.75 -24.69
CA LEU A 749 -25.04 -12.40 -24.12
C LEU A 749 -24.18 -11.57 -25.06
N ASP A 750 -24.57 -10.31 -25.26
CA ASP A 750 -23.84 -9.30 -26.03
C ASP A 750 -23.77 -7.99 -25.22
N PRO A 751 -22.90 -7.89 -24.23
CA PRO A 751 -22.86 -6.73 -23.31
C PRO A 751 -22.35 -5.43 -23.95
N VAL A 752 -21.80 -5.49 -25.17
CA VAL A 752 -21.37 -4.32 -25.94
C VAL A 752 -22.58 -3.60 -26.50
N THR A 753 -23.47 -4.34 -27.19
CA THR A 753 -24.65 -3.80 -27.84
C THR A 753 -25.87 -3.74 -26.93
N HIS A 754 -25.98 -4.61 -25.93
CA HIS A 754 -27.12 -4.75 -25.02
C HIS A 754 -26.69 -4.57 -23.57
N SER A 755 -27.04 -3.44 -22.95
CA SER A 755 -26.66 -3.14 -21.56
C SER A 755 -27.32 -4.09 -20.53
N GLU A 756 -28.46 -4.68 -20.86
CA GLU A 756 -29.16 -5.70 -20.07
C GLU A 756 -28.43 -7.03 -19.98
N ASP A 757 -27.46 -7.30 -20.86
CA ASP A 757 -26.59 -8.48 -20.81
C ASP A 757 -25.33 -8.29 -19.95
N ARG A 758 -25.12 -7.09 -19.39
CA ARG A 758 -23.96 -6.79 -18.51
C ARG A 758 -24.08 -7.38 -17.10
N PRO A 759 -25.27 -7.35 -16.43
CA PRO A 759 -25.42 -7.99 -15.13
C PRO A 759 -25.33 -9.51 -15.21
N GLU A 760 -25.03 -10.16 -14.09
CA GLU A 760 -25.17 -11.60 -13.96
C GLU A 760 -26.58 -12.05 -14.33
N GLN A 761 -26.67 -13.12 -15.13
CA GLN A 761 -27.89 -13.78 -15.54
C GLN A 761 -28.07 -15.07 -14.75
N THR A 762 -29.30 -15.55 -14.65
CA THR A 762 -29.64 -16.79 -13.94
C THR A 762 -30.30 -17.80 -14.89
N ALA A 763 -29.86 -19.04 -14.82
CA ALA A 763 -30.52 -20.20 -15.44
C ALA A 763 -31.11 -21.06 -14.30
N GLU A 764 -32.40 -21.34 -14.35
CA GLU A 764 -33.08 -22.30 -13.50
C GLU A 764 -33.87 -23.26 -14.36
N ILE A 765 -33.52 -24.53 -14.36
CA ILE A 765 -34.06 -25.50 -15.30
C ILE A 765 -34.35 -26.85 -14.62
N GLY A 766 -35.40 -27.52 -15.06
CA GLY A 766 -35.65 -28.90 -14.73
C GLY A 766 -34.72 -29.81 -15.54
N ALA A 767 -34.01 -30.71 -14.89
CA ALA A 767 -33.25 -31.78 -15.51
C ALA A 767 -34.01 -33.09 -15.35
N GLY A 768 -33.82 -33.99 -16.28
CA GLY A 768 -34.58 -35.28 -16.34
C GLY A 768 -33.71 -36.50 -16.05
N LEU A 769 -32.55 -36.33 -15.42
CA LEU A 769 -31.64 -37.44 -15.15
C LEU A 769 -32.04 -38.15 -13.83
N SER A 770 -32.81 -39.20 -13.97
CA SER A 770 -33.15 -40.13 -12.88
C SER A 770 -32.13 -41.27 -12.68
N THR A 771 -31.14 -41.37 -13.57
CA THR A 771 -30.04 -42.34 -13.55
C THR A 771 -28.71 -41.62 -13.79
N PRO A 772 -27.57 -42.26 -13.45
CA PRO A 772 -26.27 -41.63 -13.70
C PRO A 772 -26.11 -41.10 -15.12
N GLY A 773 -25.59 -39.89 -15.23
CA GLY A 773 -25.37 -39.20 -16.50
C GLY A 773 -24.35 -38.05 -16.32
N THR A 774 -24.31 -37.15 -17.30
CA THR A 774 -23.41 -35.99 -17.28
C THR A 774 -24.20 -34.74 -17.63
N LEU A 775 -24.08 -33.72 -16.79
CA LEU A 775 -24.46 -32.36 -17.14
C LEU A 775 -23.27 -31.69 -17.85
N VAL A 776 -23.54 -31.04 -18.98
CA VAL A 776 -22.51 -30.38 -19.79
C VAL A 776 -22.82 -28.90 -19.87
N PHE A 777 -21.91 -28.09 -19.37
CA PHE A 777 -21.98 -26.63 -19.46
C PHE A 777 -21.01 -26.17 -20.55
N GLU A 778 -21.52 -25.44 -21.51
CA GLU A 778 -20.71 -24.95 -22.63
C GLU A 778 -20.79 -23.43 -22.72
N THR A 779 -19.63 -22.81 -22.98
CA THR A 779 -19.55 -21.45 -23.48
C THR A 779 -18.97 -21.46 -24.87
N ASP A 780 -19.54 -20.69 -25.77
CA ASP A 780 -19.16 -20.68 -27.18
C ASP A 780 -19.06 -19.24 -27.69
N CYS A 781 -18.03 -18.97 -28.50
CA CYS A 781 -17.85 -17.68 -29.14
C CYS A 781 -18.95 -17.43 -30.18
N ARG A 782 -19.24 -16.18 -30.51
CA ARG A 782 -20.12 -15.85 -31.62
C ARG A 782 -19.34 -15.84 -32.95
N ALA A 783 -18.93 -14.68 -33.43
CA ALA A 783 -18.16 -14.57 -34.66
C ALA A 783 -16.63 -14.67 -34.43
N ASN A 784 -16.12 -14.24 -33.24
CA ASN A 784 -14.74 -14.38 -32.84
C ASN A 784 -14.65 -14.70 -31.34
N CYS A 785 -13.46 -15.04 -30.85
CA CYS A 785 -13.26 -15.37 -29.43
C CYS A 785 -12.43 -14.33 -28.69
N ASN A 786 -12.38 -13.08 -29.17
CA ASN A 786 -11.60 -12.03 -28.54
C ASN A 786 -12.31 -11.55 -27.27
N SER A 787 -11.57 -11.49 -26.17
CA SER A 787 -12.08 -10.99 -24.86
C SER A 787 -13.35 -11.71 -24.34
N ASP A 788 -13.61 -12.94 -24.77
CA ASP A 788 -14.74 -13.74 -24.34
C ASP A 788 -14.55 -14.33 -22.95
N TRP A 789 -14.29 -13.42 -21.98
CA TRP A 789 -14.02 -13.73 -20.57
C TRP A 789 -15.32 -14.06 -19.86
N SER A 790 -15.81 -15.27 -20.08
CA SER A 790 -17.05 -15.79 -19.53
C SER A 790 -16.82 -16.56 -18.23
N TYR A 791 -17.86 -16.67 -17.42
CA TYR A 791 -17.85 -17.47 -16.20
C TYR A 791 -19.23 -18.05 -15.89
N TRP A 792 -19.22 -19.18 -15.18
CA TRP A 792 -20.34 -19.77 -14.49
C TRP A 792 -20.17 -19.57 -12.98
N LYS A 793 -21.25 -19.34 -12.26
CA LYS A 793 -21.19 -19.12 -10.80
C LYS A 793 -22.38 -19.78 -10.11
N ASP A 794 -22.19 -20.19 -8.87
CA ASP A 794 -23.22 -20.77 -7.99
C ASP A 794 -23.98 -21.94 -8.65
N ILE A 795 -23.25 -22.79 -9.38
CA ILE A 795 -23.84 -23.98 -9.99
C ILE A 795 -24.34 -24.90 -8.88
N ASP A 796 -25.65 -25.13 -8.86
CA ASP A 796 -26.30 -26.02 -7.92
C ASP A 796 -27.07 -27.11 -8.67
N VAL A 797 -26.92 -28.35 -8.23
CA VAL A 797 -27.58 -29.52 -8.82
C VAL A 797 -28.32 -30.25 -7.72
N GLU A 798 -29.63 -30.22 -7.79
CA GLU A 798 -30.51 -30.96 -6.90
C GLU A 798 -30.78 -32.35 -7.51
N PRO A 799 -30.57 -33.41 -6.70
CA PRO A 799 -30.74 -34.80 -7.17
C PRO A 799 -32.17 -35.16 -7.59
#